data_ad8107474952d87d2b3c09d1ca676464
#
_entry.id   ad8107474952d87d2b3c09d1ca676464
#
_cell.length_a   1.000
_cell.length_b   1.000
_cell.length_c   1.000
_cell.angle_alpha   90.00
_cell.angle_beta   90.00
_cell.angle_gamma   90.00
#
_symmetry.space_group_name_H-M   'P 1'
#
loop_
_entity.id
_entity.type
_entity.pdbx_description
1 polymer ?
#
loop_
_entity_poly.entity_id
_entity_poly.type
_entity_poly.pdbx_seq_one_letter_code
_entity_poly.pdbx_strand_id
1 'polypeptide(L)'
;MKHSNRRRGLGGLLAGALGLVGLAQSGHSQNLLLETEQFAELGGWDVDQQSMDVMGSPYLLAHGLGVPVRDAVSTARFPSPGTYRVWVRTRDWVAPWKAPGAPGRFQLVLNGRPLAETFGTEGAEWHWQDGGTVEVGAEATVALHDLTGFEGRCDAVLFCRDAAFVPPNDPATLARFRRATLGLPEEPEDGGQFDLVVVGGGIAGTSAAVSAARNGLRVALVQDRPVLGGNGSSEVRVWPEGQTRQQPYPHIGDIVEELVPAKRPGTGNAKGGAIYEDQRKLDIVRAEPRITLLTEQRVYAVAARDGRIQSVDAQHIRTARRVRLRAAFFADCTGDAAVGYLAGADYEYSREEHQGASNLWNLMDTSDPAQVLKCECKDKDALTISVQEGNLAAPFPRCPWAVDLTNKPFPGRKNFKGQWADAPLSNLGGWFWESGFQRDMVSDIERIRDQNFRAMYGAWDALKNVDGLYPNHRLGWAAFIAGKRESRRLLGDVILSGDDFRSGRKFPDGCFPCSWHIDIHTPHPDFDAGLKGEEFISRATTGTGFAYQGPYWAPYRCLYSRNVANLFMAGRDISVTREGLGPVRVMRTCGMMGEIVGKAAWICVRQATSPRGVFERHLELLKELMSQPGAARRPTVDGTLALP
;
A
#
# COMPACT_ATOMS: atom_id res chain seq x y z
N MET A 1 -58.97 -9.87 8.75
CA MET A 1 -59.56 -9.59 10.07
C MET A 1 -58.57 -8.65 10.76
N LYS A 2 -58.70 -7.37 10.66
CA LYS A 2 -59.48 -6.35 11.42
C LYS A 2 -59.35 -6.50 12.96
N HIS A 3 -58.59 -5.59 13.59
CA HIS A 3 -59.01 -4.55 14.57
C HIS A 3 -57.71 -3.94 15.16
N SER A 4 -57.39 -2.73 15.06
CA SER A 4 -57.90 -1.36 15.33
C SER A 4 -57.97 -0.98 16.83
N ASN A 5 -57.19 0.11 17.14
CA ASN A 5 -57.47 1.20 18.10
C ASN A 5 -57.23 0.96 19.60
N ARG A 6 -56.69 1.88 20.38
CA ARG A 6 -56.90 3.35 20.52
C ARG A 6 -55.89 3.97 21.50
N ARG A 7 -55.61 5.24 21.29
CA ARG A 7 -54.97 6.23 22.16
C ARG A 7 -55.64 6.37 23.53
N ARG A 8 -54.87 6.70 24.56
CA ARG A 8 -55.21 7.78 25.53
C ARG A 8 -53.93 8.24 26.24
N GLY A 9 -53.73 9.55 26.21
CA GLY A 9 -52.71 10.25 26.93
C GLY A 9 -53.14 10.60 28.35
N LEU A 10 -52.16 10.87 29.16
CA LEU A 10 -52.29 11.75 30.33
C LEU A 10 -50.94 12.39 30.61
N GLY A 11 -50.97 13.71 30.68
CA GLY A 11 -49.81 14.51 31.01
C GLY A 11 -49.47 14.43 32.51
N GLY A 12 -48.22 14.67 32.80
CA GLY A 12 -47.70 14.86 34.15
C GLY A 12 -46.40 15.63 34.04
N LEU A 13 -46.47 16.92 34.31
CA LEU A 13 -45.28 17.76 34.58
C LEU A 13 -44.56 17.23 35.82
N LEU A 14 -43.26 16.98 35.70
CA LEU A 14 -42.35 17.02 36.86
C LEU A 14 -41.08 17.73 36.41
N ALA A 15 -40.92 18.94 36.89
CA ALA A 15 -39.68 19.69 36.93
C ALA A 15 -38.73 18.98 37.89
N GLY A 16 -37.51 18.74 37.48
CA GLY A 16 -36.50 18.12 38.35
C GLY A 16 -35.11 18.16 37.78
N ALA A 17 -34.35 19.15 38.20
CA ALA A 17 -32.87 19.16 38.33
C ALA A 17 -32.05 18.90 37.06
N LEU A 18 -31.58 19.97 36.43
CA LEU A 18 -30.33 20.02 35.71
C LEU A 18 -29.18 19.65 36.65
N GLY A 19 -28.83 18.37 36.66
CA GLY A 19 -27.55 17.91 37.13
C GLY A 19 -26.51 18.21 36.06
N LEU A 20 -25.73 19.26 36.25
CA LEU A 20 -24.45 19.44 35.58
C LEU A 20 -23.58 18.21 35.89
N VAL A 21 -23.56 17.22 35.02
CA VAL A 21 -22.50 16.24 34.98
C VAL A 21 -21.29 17.00 34.42
N GLY A 22 -20.49 17.56 35.31
CA GLY A 22 -19.16 18.02 35.01
C GLY A 22 -18.38 16.81 34.46
N LEU A 23 -18.17 16.79 33.15
CA LEU A 23 -17.20 15.93 32.53
C LEU A 23 -15.84 16.26 33.18
N ALA A 24 -15.38 15.35 34.00
CA ALA A 24 -14.01 15.38 34.52
C ALA A 24 -13.04 15.27 33.34
N GLN A 25 -12.66 16.40 32.79
CA GLN A 25 -11.57 16.55 31.79
C GLN A 25 -10.15 16.41 32.41
N SER A 26 -10.02 15.87 33.63
CA SER A 26 -8.80 15.98 34.40
C SER A 26 -7.84 14.80 34.30
N GLY A 27 -8.12 13.76 33.51
CA GLY A 27 -7.24 12.57 33.43
C GLY A 27 -6.26 12.54 32.24
N HIS A 28 -6.56 13.22 31.12
CA HIS A 28 -5.79 13.09 29.89
C HIS A 28 -4.62 14.08 29.77
N SER A 29 -4.61 15.16 30.52
CA SER A 29 -3.55 16.18 30.49
C SER A 29 -2.20 15.75 31.14
N GLN A 30 -2.15 14.57 31.76
CA GLN A 30 -0.94 14.06 32.43
C GLN A 30 -0.28 12.90 31.69
N ASN A 31 -0.84 12.44 30.58
CA ASN A 31 -0.27 11.37 29.78
C ASN A 31 0.52 11.95 28.60
N LEU A 32 1.59 11.28 28.20
CA LEU A 32 2.36 11.61 27.01
C LEU A 32 2.30 10.40 26.05
N LEU A 33 1.67 10.60 24.90
CA LEU A 33 1.64 9.62 23.82
C LEU A 33 2.67 10.03 22.75
N LEU A 34 3.52 9.10 22.36
CA LEU A 34 4.46 9.22 21.27
C LEU A 34 4.04 8.22 20.18
N GLU A 35 3.57 8.70 19.06
CA GLU A 35 3.40 7.91 17.85
C GLU A 35 4.78 7.72 17.22
N THR A 36 5.20 6.46 17.01
CA THR A 36 6.60 6.20 16.66
C THR A 36 6.96 6.65 15.26
N GLU A 37 6.01 6.66 14.32
CA GLU A 37 6.21 7.23 12.99
C GLU A 37 6.50 8.74 13.01
N GLN A 38 6.25 9.44 14.13
CA GLN A 38 6.55 10.86 14.32
C GLN A 38 7.94 11.10 14.90
N PHE A 39 8.73 10.06 15.18
CA PHE A 39 10.07 10.23 15.72
C PHE A 39 10.92 11.11 14.80
N ALA A 40 11.74 11.96 15.42
CA ALA A 40 12.55 12.96 14.72
C ALA A 40 13.57 12.31 13.78
N GLU A 41 14.18 11.22 14.27
CA GLU A 41 15.11 10.40 13.50
C GLU A 41 14.59 8.96 13.47
N LEU A 42 14.36 8.43 12.28
CA LEU A 42 13.89 7.06 12.12
C LEU A 42 15.03 6.02 12.17
N GLY A 43 16.29 6.46 12.11
CA GLY A 43 17.43 5.56 12.09
C GLY A 43 17.39 4.62 10.89
N GLY A 44 17.21 3.33 11.18
CA GLY A 44 17.03 2.29 10.16
C GLY A 44 15.62 1.70 10.10
N TRP A 45 14.67 2.24 10.88
CA TRP A 45 13.29 1.79 10.90
C TRP A 45 12.51 2.38 9.71
N ASP A 46 11.60 1.58 9.15
CA ASP A 46 10.70 2.00 8.07
C ASP A 46 9.31 2.32 8.62
N VAL A 47 8.61 3.26 7.98
CA VAL A 47 7.21 3.57 8.31
C VAL A 47 6.31 2.65 7.49
N ASP A 48 5.56 1.78 8.14
CA ASP A 48 4.62 0.88 7.49
C ASP A 48 3.17 1.35 7.68
N GLN A 49 2.57 1.80 6.59
CA GLN A 49 1.20 2.32 6.53
C GLN A 49 0.19 1.35 5.91
N GLN A 50 0.63 0.15 5.49
CA GLN A 50 -0.23 -0.77 4.74
C GLN A 50 -1.46 -1.24 5.51
N SER A 51 -1.33 -1.35 6.83
CA SER A 51 -2.38 -1.86 7.72
C SER A 51 -3.23 -0.78 8.36
N MET A 52 -3.15 0.48 7.92
CA MET A 52 -3.90 1.60 8.53
C MET A 52 -5.42 1.42 8.49
N ASP A 53 -5.98 0.66 7.55
CA ASP A 53 -7.42 0.34 7.50
C ASP A 53 -7.88 -0.46 8.73
N VAL A 54 -6.96 -1.22 9.35
CA VAL A 54 -7.21 -2.01 10.56
C VAL A 54 -6.65 -1.31 11.80
N MET A 55 -5.45 -0.73 11.67
CA MET A 55 -4.68 -0.14 12.78
C MET A 55 -5.13 1.29 13.14
N GLY A 56 -5.58 2.06 12.15
CA GLY A 56 -5.88 3.49 12.29
C GLY A 56 -4.64 4.41 12.28
N SER A 57 -3.45 3.84 12.33
CA SER A 57 -2.14 4.52 12.27
C SER A 57 -1.12 3.64 11.54
N PRO A 58 -0.04 4.19 11.01
CA PRO A 58 1.13 3.40 10.65
C PRO A 58 1.91 2.97 11.90
N TYR A 59 3.02 2.26 11.71
CA TYR A 59 3.95 1.90 12.77
C TYR A 59 5.39 1.86 12.23
N LEU A 60 6.38 1.84 13.11
CA LEU A 60 7.77 1.60 12.73
C LEU A 60 8.08 0.11 12.66
N LEU A 61 8.82 -0.28 11.62
CA LEU A 61 9.25 -1.63 11.31
C LEU A 61 10.79 -1.70 11.22
N ALA A 62 11.42 -2.54 12.05
CA ALA A 62 12.86 -2.80 12.00
C ALA A 62 13.16 -3.86 10.92
N HIS A 63 13.14 -3.44 9.65
CA HIS A 63 13.34 -4.30 8.48
C HIS A 63 14.84 -4.40 8.13
N GLY A 64 15.60 -5.11 8.95
CA GLY A 64 17.06 -5.22 8.87
C GLY A 64 17.58 -6.46 8.17
N LEU A 65 16.70 -7.37 7.73
CA LEU A 65 17.06 -8.62 7.05
C LEU A 65 18.03 -9.50 7.84
N GLY A 66 17.86 -9.54 9.17
CA GLY A 66 18.69 -10.30 10.09
C GLY A 66 19.91 -9.54 10.63
N VAL A 67 19.99 -8.25 10.37
CA VAL A 67 21.00 -7.35 10.95
C VAL A 67 20.28 -6.22 11.69
N PRO A 68 20.55 -5.99 12.98
CA PRO A 68 19.93 -4.90 13.74
C PRO A 68 20.06 -3.56 13.02
N VAL A 69 18.97 -2.81 12.98
CA VAL A 69 18.94 -1.48 12.36
C VAL A 69 19.34 -0.40 13.38
N ARG A 70 19.74 0.77 12.89
CA ARG A 70 20.05 1.92 13.75
C ARG A 70 18.78 2.39 14.48
N ASP A 71 18.97 2.88 15.70
CA ASP A 71 17.90 3.34 16.58
C ASP A 71 17.03 4.42 15.92
N ALA A 72 15.73 4.32 16.14
CA ALA A 72 14.81 5.42 15.91
C ALA A 72 14.76 6.28 17.19
N VAL A 73 14.97 7.58 17.07
CA VAL A 73 15.18 8.47 18.22
C VAL A 73 14.26 9.69 18.16
N SER A 74 13.73 10.07 19.33
CA SER A 74 12.98 11.30 19.50
C SER A 74 13.19 11.88 20.89
N THR A 75 12.84 13.17 21.08
CA THR A 75 12.82 13.83 22.39
C THR A 75 11.39 13.89 22.92
N ALA A 76 11.17 13.27 24.07
CA ALA A 76 9.90 13.33 24.80
C ALA A 76 9.90 14.53 25.76
N ARG A 77 8.85 15.36 25.71
CA ARG A 77 8.63 16.48 26.64
C ARG A 77 7.47 16.12 27.57
N PHE A 78 7.78 15.92 28.82
CA PHE A 78 6.81 15.49 29.82
C PHE A 78 6.01 16.66 30.39
N PRO A 79 4.69 16.51 30.63
CA PRO A 79 3.86 17.54 31.26
C PRO A 79 4.40 17.98 32.62
N SER A 80 5.03 17.08 33.35
CA SER A 80 5.75 17.37 34.61
C SER A 80 6.78 16.26 34.91
N PRO A 81 7.89 16.56 35.62
CA PRO A 81 8.82 15.54 36.10
C PRO A 81 8.17 14.54 37.07
N GLY A 82 8.72 13.34 37.17
CA GLY A 82 8.33 12.31 38.15
C GLY A 82 8.16 10.93 37.56
N THR A 83 7.42 10.06 38.27
CA THR A 83 7.20 8.65 37.89
C THR A 83 6.10 8.50 36.87
N TYR A 84 6.38 7.70 35.84
CA TYR A 84 5.42 7.32 34.81
C TYR A 84 5.43 5.80 34.61
N ARG A 85 4.26 5.20 34.39
CA ARG A 85 4.14 3.85 33.83
C ARG A 85 4.27 3.93 32.33
N VAL A 86 5.01 3.00 31.74
CA VAL A 86 5.30 2.93 30.31
C VAL A 86 4.49 1.82 29.68
N TRP A 87 3.86 2.12 28.53
CA TRP A 87 3.18 1.16 27.69
C TRP A 87 3.75 1.26 26.28
N VAL A 88 4.05 0.12 25.65
CA VAL A 88 4.53 0.04 24.27
C VAL A 88 3.54 -0.78 23.46
N ARG A 89 2.99 -0.21 22.39
CA ARG A 89 2.07 -0.93 21.52
C ARG A 89 2.84 -1.68 20.45
N THR A 90 2.79 -3.00 20.54
CA THR A 90 3.59 -3.93 19.72
C THR A 90 2.90 -5.29 19.61
N ARG A 91 3.55 -6.27 18.96
CA ARG A 91 3.13 -7.68 18.88
C ARG A 91 4.31 -8.57 18.54
N ASP A 92 4.22 -9.87 18.87
CA ASP A 92 5.07 -10.89 18.25
C ASP A 92 4.48 -11.26 16.87
N TRP A 93 5.15 -10.84 15.80
CA TRP A 93 4.65 -10.99 14.45
C TRP A 93 4.59 -12.44 13.95
N VAL A 94 5.33 -13.38 14.58
CA VAL A 94 5.27 -14.81 14.22
C VAL A 94 4.30 -15.61 15.09
N ALA A 95 3.80 -15.03 16.18
CA ALA A 95 2.85 -15.69 17.09
C ALA A 95 1.55 -16.20 16.41
N PRO A 96 1.01 -15.56 15.34
CA PRO A 96 -0.13 -16.11 14.60
C PRO A 96 0.09 -17.53 14.05
N TRP A 97 1.33 -17.94 13.84
CA TRP A 97 1.71 -19.30 13.44
C TRP A 97 2.14 -20.20 14.59
N LYS A 98 2.11 -19.68 15.84
CA LYS A 98 2.66 -20.37 17.02
C LYS A 98 4.13 -20.77 16.82
N ALA A 99 4.85 -19.97 16.04
CA ALA A 99 6.25 -20.21 15.73
C ALA A 99 7.13 -19.80 16.93
N PRO A 100 8.24 -20.52 17.19
CA PRO A 100 9.10 -20.23 18.34
C PRO A 100 9.98 -19.00 18.10
N GLY A 101 10.49 -18.40 19.19
CA GLY A 101 11.65 -17.53 19.16
C GLY A 101 11.40 -16.02 19.10
N ALA A 102 10.16 -15.57 18.87
CA ALA A 102 9.81 -14.14 18.85
C ALA A 102 10.92 -13.27 18.20
N PRO A 103 11.12 -13.32 16.87
CA PRO A 103 12.30 -12.75 16.21
C PRO A 103 12.33 -11.21 16.21
N GLY A 104 11.18 -10.55 16.28
CA GLY A 104 11.05 -9.09 16.19
C GLY A 104 11.31 -8.34 17.50
N ARG A 105 12.39 -8.69 18.20
CA ARG A 105 12.70 -8.13 19.52
C ARG A 105 13.38 -6.79 19.46
N PHE A 106 12.94 -5.87 20.32
CA PHE A 106 13.55 -4.55 20.50
C PHE A 106 13.43 -4.08 21.95
N GLN A 107 14.19 -3.04 22.30
CA GLN A 107 14.14 -2.38 23.61
C GLN A 107 13.72 -0.92 23.46
N LEU A 108 13.05 -0.39 24.47
CA LEU A 108 12.86 1.05 24.64
C LEU A 108 14.02 1.57 25.49
N VAL A 109 14.72 2.57 24.99
CA VAL A 109 15.89 3.19 25.64
C VAL A 109 15.52 4.61 26.06
N LEU A 110 15.70 4.93 27.34
CA LEU A 110 15.42 6.24 27.91
C LEU A 110 16.72 6.89 28.40
N ASN A 111 17.08 8.07 27.86
CA ASN A 111 18.33 8.76 28.19
C ASN A 111 19.58 7.84 28.13
N GLY A 112 19.65 7.00 27.09
CA GLY A 112 20.75 6.04 26.89
C GLY A 112 20.69 4.79 27.80
N ARG A 113 19.62 4.59 28.57
CA ARG A 113 19.42 3.42 29.41
C ARG A 113 18.26 2.58 28.92
N PRO A 114 18.46 1.32 28.52
CA PRO A 114 17.37 0.43 28.14
C PRO A 114 16.47 0.12 29.33
N LEU A 115 15.17 -0.02 29.07
CA LEU A 115 14.24 -0.58 30.05
C LEU A 115 14.57 -2.08 30.27
N ALA A 116 14.11 -2.63 31.38
CA ALA A 116 14.30 -4.04 31.67
C ALA A 116 13.53 -4.96 30.70
N GLU A 117 12.41 -4.48 30.20
CA GLU A 117 11.52 -5.23 29.33
C GLU A 117 12.03 -5.30 27.88
N THR A 118 11.84 -6.45 27.25
CA THR A 118 12.04 -6.66 25.81
C THR A 118 10.69 -6.73 25.14
N PHE A 119 10.49 -5.91 24.12
CA PHE A 119 9.24 -5.77 23.40
C PHE A 119 9.22 -6.60 22.11
N GLY A 120 8.00 -6.83 21.55
CA GLY A 120 7.79 -7.64 20.35
C GLY A 120 7.91 -9.14 20.60
N THR A 121 7.77 -9.58 21.85
CA THR A 121 8.00 -10.97 22.29
C THR A 121 6.74 -11.76 22.58
N GLU A 122 5.59 -11.11 22.62
CA GLU A 122 4.32 -11.72 23.00
C GLU A 122 3.14 -11.14 22.21
N GLY A 123 2.00 -11.85 22.25
CA GLY A 123 0.76 -11.44 21.60
C GLY A 123 0.73 -11.63 20.09
N ALA A 124 -0.25 -12.40 19.59
CA ALA A 124 -0.49 -12.56 18.16
C ALA A 124 -1.16 -11.32 17.53
N GLU A 125 -1.85 -10.52 18.33
CA GLU A 125 -2.52 -9.31 17.92
C GLU A 125 -1.83 -8.08 18.52
N TRP A 126 -2.02 -6.93 17.89
CA TRP A 126 -1.53 -5.65 18.40
C TRP A 126 -2.09 -5.37 19.80
N HIS A 127 -1.23 -5.10 20.76
CA HIS A 127 -1.60 -4.84 22.15
C HIS A 127 -0.60 -3.91 22.83
N TRP A 128 -0.97 -3.41 24.01
CA TRP A 128 -0.08 -2.63 24.84
C TRP A 128 0.68 -3.56 25.79
N GLN A 129 1.99 -3.68 25.60
CA GLN A 129 2.90 -4.39 26.48
C GLN A 129 3.39 -3.44 27.58
N ASP A 130 3.36 -3.89 28.83
CA ASP A 130 3.82 -3.11 29.99
C ASP A 130 5.35 -2.99 30.01
N GLY A 131 5.86 -1.77 30.04
CA GLY A 131 7.29 -1.46 30.13
C GLY A 131 7.74 -1.07 31.53
N GLY A 132 6.90 -1.29 32.56
CA GLY A 132 7.20 -0.94 33.94
C GLY A 132 7.08 0.55 34.24
N THR A 133 7.83 1.02 35.24
CA THR A 133 7.82 2.43 35.68
C THR A 133 9.19 3.08 35.54
N VAL A 134 9.19 4.36 35.21
CA VAL A 134 10.40 5.17 35.00
C VAL A 134 10.28 6.52 35.70
N GLU A 135 11.42 7.02 36.19
CA GLU A 135 11.56 8.38 36.68
C GLU A 135 12.10 9.27 35.54
N VAL A 136 11.42 10.36 35.25
CA VAL A 136 11.81 11.29 34.17
C VAL A 136 11.83 12.73 34.65
N GLY A 137 12.72 13.54 34.02
CA GLY A 137 12.73 14.98 34.12
C GLY A 137 11.66 15.63 33.22
N ALA A 138 11.83 16.90 32.93
CA ALA A 138 10.95 17.64 32.00
C ALA A 138 11.10 17.15 30.55
N GLU A 139 12.28 16.64 30.19
CA GLU A 139 12.58 16.06 28.89
C GLU A 139 13.37 14.75 29.04
N ALA A 140 13.20 13.85 28.08
CA ALA A 140 14.03 12.65 27.94
C ALA A 140 14.21 12.29 26.47
N THR A 141 15.37 11.74 26.12
CA THR A 141 15.57 11.07 24.83
C THR A 141 14.94 9.70 24.88
N VAL A 142 14.11 9.37 23.92
CA VAL A 142 13.46 8.06 23.75
C VAL A 142 13.96 7.45 22.46
N ALA A 143 14.45 6.20 22.54
CA ALA A 143 14.89 5.47 21.35
C ALA A 143 14.31 4.06 21.32
N LEU A 144 14.03 3.59 20.10
CA LEU A 144 13.73 2.19 19.81
C LEU A 144 15.01 1.52 19.35
N HIS A 145 15.50 0.57 20.12
CA HIS A 145 16.75 -0.17 19.87
C HIS A 145 16.42 -1.58 19.38
N ASP A 146 16.67 -1.83 18.09
CA ASP A 146 16.45 -3.14 17.46
C ASP A 146 17.52 -4.14 17.89
N LEU A 147 17.11 -5.34 18.27
CA LEU A 147 18.01 -6.38 18.74
C LEU A 147 18.34 -7.44 17.69
N THR A 148 17.63 -7.48 16.57
CA THR A 148 17.65 -8.67 15.70
C THR A 148 17.67 -8.36 14.20
N GLY A 149 17.07 -7.27 13.76
CA GLY A 149 16.82 -6.99 12.35
C GLY A 149 15.72 -7.85 11.72
N PHE A 150 14.92 -8.53 12.53
CA PHE A 150 13.84 -9.42 12.07
C PHE A 150 12.46 -8.84 12.40
N GLU A 151 12.10 -7.73 11.76
CA GLU A 151 10.74 -7.17 11.71
C GLU A 151 10.18 -6.74 13.09
N GLY A 152 11.02 -6.31 14.02
CA GLY A 152 10.56 -5.63 15.24
C GLY A 152 9.64 -4.49 14.88
N ARG A 153 8.50 -4.33 15.57
CA ARG A 153 7.50 -3.33 15.22
C ARG A 153 6.92 -2.62 16.44
N CYS A 154 6.89 -1.31 16.36
CA CYS A 154 6.36 -0.44 17.41
C CYS A 154 5.42 0.60 16.80
N ASP A 155 4.17 0.63 17.29
CA ASP A 155 3.16 1.57 16.88
C ASP A 155 3.22 2.85 17.71
N ALA A 156 3.19 2.72 19.05
CA ALA A 156 3.20 3.87 19.93
C ALA A 156 3.85 3.56 21.29
N VAL A 157 4.35 4.62 21.92
CA VAL A 157 4.83 4.59 23.33
C VAL A 157 3.98 5.56 24.15
N LEU A 158 3.42 5.10 25.24
CA LEU A 158 2.58 5.90 26.13
C LEU A 158 3.19 5.93 27.55
N PHE A 159 3.35 7.11 28.08
CA PHE A 159 3.76 7.38 29.46
C PHE A 159 2.55 7.88 30.24
N CYS A 160 2.18 7.16 31.32
CA CYS A 160 1.01 7.47 32.15
C CYS A 160 1.41 7.76 33.59
N ARG A 161 0.89 8.85 34.17
CA ARG A 161 1.05 9.17 35.59
C ARG A 161 0.23 8.23 36.48
N ASP A 162 -0.95 7.87 36.03
CA ASP A 162 -1.78 6.91 36.74
C ASP A 162 -1.29 5.49 36.49
N ALA A 163 -0.70 4.87 37.50
CA ALA A 163 -0.18 3.50 37.42
C ALA A 163 -1.30 2.45 37.19
N ALA A 164 -2.56 2.78 37.50
CA ALA A 164 -3.70 1.91 37.27
C ALA A 164 -4.31 2.04 35.86
N PHE A 165 -3.90 3.06 35.10
CA PHE A 165 -4.44 3.29 33.75
C PHE A 165 -3.99 2.18 32.79
N VAL A 166 -4.98 1.60 32.10
CA VAL A 166 -4.77 0.64 31.01
C VAL A 166 -5.24 1.30 29.71
N PRO A 167 -4.34 1.48 28.71
CA PRO A 167 -4.72 2.13 27.48
C PRO A 167 -5.73 1.30 26.68
N PRO A 168 -6.68 1.96 25.98
CA PRO A 168 -7.66 1.26 25.14
C PRO A 168 -6.97 0.58 23.94
N ASN A 169 -7.48 -0.59 23.55
CA ASN A 169 -6.95 -1.33 22.40
C ASN A 169 -8.01 -1.59 21.31
N ASP A 170 -9.30 -1.39 21.58
CA ASP A 170 -10.29 -1.48 20.51
C ASP A 170 -10.16 -0.28 19.54
N PRO A 171 -10.30 -0.50 18.21
CA PRO A 171 -9.96 0.50 17.22
C PRO A 171 -10.69 1.85 17.39
N ALA A 172 -11.97 1.84 17.74
CA ALA A 172 -12.76 3.07 17.83
C ALA A 172 -12.39 3.89 19.08
N THR A 173 -12.20 3.24 20.22
CA THR A 173 -11.82 3.91 21.47
C THR A 173 -10.37 4.38 21.40
N LEU A 174 -9.48 3.56 20.83
CA LEU A 174 -8.08 3.92 20.60
C LEU A 174 -7.96 5.15 19.70
N ALA A 175 -8.70 5.22 18.60
CA ALA A 175 -8.70 6.38 17.71
C ALA A 175 -9.15 7.67 18.40
N ARG A 176 -10.17 7.60 19.27
CA ARG A 176 -10.59 8.77 20.09
C ARG A 176 -9.53 9.15 21.12
N PHE A 177 -8.98 8.15 21.82
CA PHE A 177 -7.93 8.35 22.80
C PHE A 177 -6.70 9.05 22.19
N ARG A 178 -6.22 8.57 21.03
CA ARG A 178 -5.11 9.18 20.28
C ARG A 178 -5.40 10.63 19.94
N ARG A 179 -6.55 10.91 19.32
CA ARG A 179 -6.90 12.29 18.96
C ARG A 179 -6.92 13.22 20.16
N ALA A 180 -7.55 12.79 21.25
CA ALA A 180 -7.65 13.59 22.46
C ALA A 180 -6.26 13.85 23.10
N THR A 181 -5.43 12.81 23.18
CA THR A 181 -4.09 12.91 23.81
C THR A 181 -3.13 13.73 22.96
N LEU A 182 -3.21 13.62 21.62
CA LEU A 182 -2.39 14.40 20.69
C LEU A 182 -2.93 15.82 20.42
N GLY A 183 -4.09 16.18 20.98
CA GLY A 183 -4.71 17.49 20.76
C GLY A 183 -5.14 17.73 19.30
N LEU A 184 -5.44 16.67 18.57
CA LEU A 184 -5.88 16.76 17.17
C LEU A 184 -7.34 17.25 17.06
N PRO A 185 -7.68 18.09 16.08
CA PRO A 185 -9.04 18.56 15.85
C PRO A 185 -10.03 17.39 15.67
N GLU A 186 -11.28 17.56 16.15
CA GLU A 186 -12.34 16.56 15.91
C GLU A 186 -12.74 16.47 14.42
N GLU A 187 -12.78 17.60 13.70
CA GLU A 187 -13.07 17.66 12.28
C GLU A 187 -11.78 17.78 11.46
N PRO A 188 -11.71 17.19 10.26
CA PRO A 188 -10.62 17.43 9.32
C PRO A 188 -10.53 18.89 8.89
N GLU A 189 -9.31 19.37 8.68
CA GLU A 189 -9.05 20.69 8.11
C GLU A 189 -9.58 20.77 6.67
N ASP A 190 -9.89 21.98 6.20
CA ASP A 190 -10.30 22.18 4.80
C ASP A 190 -9.09 22.04 3.87
N GLY A 191 -9.07 20.97 3.09
CA GLY A 191 -8.03 20.68 2.10
C GLY A 191 -8.30 21.29 0.72
N GLY A 192 -9.43 21.99 0.53
CA GLY A 192 -9.76 22.71 -0.70
C GLY A 192 -10.81 22.06 -1.60
N GLN A 193 -11.09 22.78 -2.70
CA GLN A 193 -12.08 22.41 -3.71
C GLN A 193 -11.38 22.18 -5.06
N PHE A 194 -11.66 21.07 -5.72
CA PHE A 194 -11.06 20.63 -6.98
C PHE A 194 -12.12 20.29 -8.03
N ASP A 195 -11.68 20.15 -9.28
CA ASP A 195 -12.52 19.60 -10.34
C ASP A 195 -12.50 18.06 -10.28
N LEU A 196 -11.30 17.50 -9.97
CA LEU A 196 -11.07 16.06 -9.81
C LEU A 196 -10.17 15.78 -8.60
N VAL A 197 -10.57 14.87 -7.72
CA VAL A 197 -9.70 14.26 -6.72
C VAL A 197 -9.34 12.86 -7.18
N VAL A 198 -8.06 12.59 -7.36
CA VAL A 198 -7.50 11.28 -7.70
C VAL A 198 -6.89 10.67 -6.45
N VAL A 199 -7.34 9.51 -6.03
CA VAL A 199 -6.82 8.78 -4.87
C VAL A 199 -6.04 7.56 -5.34
N GLY A 200 -4.76 7.50 -4.93
CA GLY A 200 -3.79 6.50 -5.34
C GLY A 200 -2.82 7.04 -6.41
N GLY A 201 -1.55 7.22 -6.01
CA GLY A 201 -0.46 7.72 -6.86
C GLY A 201 0.32 6.61 -7.59
N GLY A 202 -0.31 5.45 -7.85
CA GLY A 202 0.22 4.45 -8.78
C GLY A 202 0.29 4.99 -10.21
N ILE A 203 0.82 4.22 -11.17
CA ILE A 203 0.91 4.66 -12.58
C ILE A 203 -0.46 5.08 -13.11
N ALA A 204 -1.55 4.39 -12.75
CA ALA A 204 -2.92 4.74 -13.13
C ALA A 204 -3.31 6.14 -12.65
N GLY A 205 -3.22 6.40 -11.34
CA GLY A 205 -3.67 7.67 -10.78
C GLY A 205 -2.74 8.83 -11.14
N THR A 206 -1.44 8.59 -11.23
CA THR A 206 -0.49 9.61 -11.70
C THR A 206 -0.80 10.03 -13.14
N SER A 207 -1.08 9.06 -14.03
CA SER A 207 -1.50 9.33 -15.41
C SER A 207 -2.84 10.07 -15.47
N ALA A 208 -3.81 9.70 -14.62
CA ALA A 208 -5.11 10.37 -14.54
C ALA A 208 -4.97 11.84 -14.12
N ALA A 209 -4.17 12.09 -13.08
CA ALA A 209 -3.92 13.45 -12.59
C ALA A 209 -3.22 14.33 -13.63
N VAL A 210 -2.16 13.82 -14.28
CA VAL A 210 -1.43 14.54 -15.32
C VAL A 210 -2.33 14.81 -16.54
N SER A 211 -3.07 13.79 -17.00
CA SER A 211 -4.01 13.93 -18.13
C SER A 211 -5.09 14.97 -17.84
N ALA A 212 -5.70 14.93 -16.65
CA ALA A 212 -6.73 15.89 -16.25
C ALA A 212 -6.17 17.33 -16.14
N ALA A 213 -5.01 17.48 -15.52
CA ALA A 213 -4.35 18.79 -15.37
C ALA A 213 -3.94 19.42 -16.71
N ARG A 214 -3.39 18.61 -17.63
CA ARG A 214 -3.06 19.04 -19.01
C ARG A 214 -4.30 19.45 -19.81
N ASN A 215 -5.47 18.92 -19.47
CA ASN A 215 -6.75 19.37 -20.01
C ASN A 215 -7.35 20.56 -19.23
N GLY A 216 -6.61 21.19 -18.32
CA GLY A 216 -7.00 22.44 -17.65
C GLY A 216 -7.79 22.27 -16.35
N LEU A 217 -7.99 21.07 -15.84
CA LEU A 217 -8.67 20.81 -14.56
C LEU A 217 -7.77 21.13 -13.37
N ARG A 218 -8.37 21.55 -12.25
CA ARG A 218 -7.73 21.61 -10.94
C ARG A 218 -7.82 20.23 -10.29
N VAL A 219 -6.69 19.61 -10.00
CA VAL A 219 -6.60 18.23 -9.56
C VAL A 219 -5.93 18.13 -8.20
N ALA A 220 -6.47 17.35 -7.26
CA ALA A 220 -5.73 16.83 -6.13
C ALA A 220 -5.31 15.39 -6.42
N LEU A 221 -4.03 15.08 -6.29
CA LEU A 221 -3.49 13.72 -6.34
C LEU A 221 -3.08 13.31 -4.92
N VAL A 222 -3.79 12.33 -4.36
CA VAL A 222 -3.58 11.82 -3.00
C VAL A 222 -2.86 10.49 -3.05
N GLN A 223 -1.72 10.39 -2.37
CA GLN A 223 -0.88 9.19 -2.30
C GLN A 223 -0.50 8.90 -0.86
N ASP A 224 -0.67 7.65 -0.44
CA ASP A 224 -0.38 7.21 0.93
C ASP A 224 1.10 6.91 1.22
N ARG A 225 1.96 7.03 0.21
CA ARG A 225 3.41 6.80 0.32
C ARG A 225 4.21 8.04 -0.13
N PRO A 226 5.49 8.13 0.24
CA PRO A 226 6.34 9.27 -0.16
C PRO A 226 6.68 9.27 -1.66
N VAL A 227 6.52 8.14 -2.35
CA VAL A 227 6.86 7.97 -3.77
C VAL A 227 5.63 7.67 -4.62
N LEU A 228 5.71 8.00 -5.92
CA LEU A 228 4.71 7.68 -6.93
C LEU A 228 5.11 6.41 -7.71
N GLY A 229 4.12 5.79 -8.37
CA GLY A 229 4.34 4.63 -9.22
C GLY A 229 3.71 3.33 -8.73
N GLY A 230 3.27 3.27 -7.47
CA GLY A 230 2.62 2.08 -6.90
C GLY A 230 3.55 0.86 -6.94
N ASN A 231 3.10 -0.26 -7.51
CA ASN A 231 3.93 -1.45 -7.67
C ASN A 231 5.16 -1.22 -8.56
N GLY A 232 5.15 -0.21 -9.44
CA GLY A 232 6.27 0.19 -10.29
C GLY A 232 7.15 1.27 -9.65
N SER A 233 7.30 1.27 -8.34
CA SER A 233 8.18 2.15 -7.56
C SER A 233 9.39 1.40 -6.98
N SER A 234 10.34 2.13 -6.42
CA SER A 234 11.49 1.56 -5.69
C SER A 234 11.09 0.77 -4.44
N GLU A 235 9.89 0.99 -3.91
CA GLU A 235 9.39 0.31 -2.70
C GLU A 235 8.86 -1.11 -2.96
N VAL A 236 8.39 -1.39 -4.19
CA VAL A 236 7.79 -2.70 -4.53
C VAL A 236 8.57 -3.43 -5.63
N ARG A 237 9.12 -2.68 -6.59
CA ARG A 237 10.04 -3.14 -7.65
C ARG A 237 9.46 -4.14 -8.65
N VAL A 238 8.15 -4.08 -8.90
CA VAL A 238 7.55 -4.80 -10.03
C VAL A 238 7.73 -3.97 -11.30
N TRP A 239 8.27 -4.61 -12.36
CA TRP A 239 8.48 -3.90 -13.62
C TRP A 239 7.15 -3.54 -14.29
N PRO A 240 6.99 -2.29 -14.80
CA PRO A 240 5.80 -1.90 -15.55
C PRO A 240 5.72 -2.57 -16.92
N GLU A 241 4.94 -3.65 -17.01
CA GLU A 241 4.68 -4.37 -18.27
C GLU A 241 3.50 -3.76 -19.04
N GLY A 242 3.33 -4.19 -20.30
CA GLY A 242 2.31 -3.74 -21.25
C GLY A 242 2.91 -2.94 -22.40
N GLN A 243 2.10 -2.74 -23.44
CA GLN A 243 2.47 -1.95 -24.62
C GLN A 243 1.56 -0.73 -24.71
N THR A 244 2.14 0.41 -25.01
CA THR A 244 1.48 1.70 -25.18
C THR A 244 1.39 2.08 -26.67
N ARG A 245 0.77 3.21 -27.00
CA ARG A 245 0.81 3.84 -28.33
C ARG A 245 0.31 2.95 -29.47
N GLN A 246 -0.77 2.20 -29.23
CA GLN A 246 -1.34 1.27 -30.18
C GLN A 246 -2.35 1.96 -31.13
N GLN A 247 -2.42 1.49 -32.38
CA GLN A 247 -3.46 1.95 -33.32
C GLN A 247 -4.85 1.49 -32.86
N PRO A 248 -5.94 2.28 -33.06
CA PRO A 248 -6.01 3.53 -33.85
C PRO A 248 -5.67 4.82 -33.04
N TYR A 249 -5.34 4.73 -31.75
CA TYR A 249 -5.06 5.89 -30.90
C TYR A 249 -3.61 5.88 -30.40
N PRO A 250 -2.63 6.23 -31.25
CA PRO A 250 -1.21 6.08 -30.95
C PRO A 250 -0.71 7.03 -29.85
N HIS A 251 -1.53 8.00 -29.44
CA HIS A 251 -1.20 8.94 -28.36
C HIS A 251 -1.68 8.48 -26.97
N ILE A 252 -2.46 7.39 -26.90
CA ILE A 252 -2.80 6.77 -25.61
C ILE A 252 -1.58 5.99 -25.12
N GLY A 253 -1.05 6.42 -24.00
CA GLY A 253 0.19 5.94 -23.39
C GLY A 253 1.36 6.93 -23.48
N ASP A 254 1.18 8.10 -24.09
CA ASP A 254 2.23 9.13 -24.13
C ASP A 254 2.65 9.56 -22.71
N ILE A 255 1.68 9.82 -21.83
CA ILE A 255 1.94 10.17 -20.41
C ILE A 255 2.56 8.99 -19.67
N VAL A 256 2.11 7.76 -19.96
CA VAL A 256 2.70 6.56 -19.36
C VAL A 256 4.19 6.45 -19.71
N GLU A 257 4.58 6.71 -20.95
CA GLU A 257 5.98 6.68 -21.39
C GLU A 257 6.84 7.78 -20.75
N GLU A 258 6.23 8.88 -20.35
CA GLU A 258 6.93 9.89 -19.52
C GLU A 258 7.20 9.38 -18.11
N LEU A 259 6.28 8.59 -17.53
CA LEU A 259 6.30 8.16 -16.13
C LEU A 259 7.13 6.89 -15.89
N VAL A 260 7.20 5.98 -16.86
CA VAL A 260 7.87 4.70 -16.69
C VAL A 260 9.30 4.73 -17.20
N PRO A 261 10.22 3.95 -16.59
CA PRO A 261 11.60 3.86 -17.07
C PRO A 261 11.70 3.29 -18.49
N ALA A 262 12.61 3.83 -19.29
CA ALA A 262 12.76 3.45 -20.68
C ALA A 262 13.42 2.07 -20.88
N LYS A 263 14.30 1.66 -19.97
CA LYS A 263 15.07 0.40 -20.09
C LYS A 263 14.55 -0.66 -19.13
N ARG A 264 14.13 -1.79 -19.65
CA ARG A 264 13.78 -2.96 -18.86
C ARG A 264 15.02 -3.59 -18.23
N PRO A 265 15.11 -3.70 -16.92
CA PRO A 265 16.15 -4.46 -16.28
C PRO A 265 15.85 -5.94 -16.43
N GLY A 266 16.55 -6.82 -16.84
CA GLY A 266 16.25 -8.26 -16.99
C GLY A 266 15.22 -8.83 -15.98
N THR A 267 14.82 -10.05 -16.16
CA THR A 267 13.94 -10.80 -15.26
C THR A 267 14.71 -11.33 -14.03
N GLY A 268 14.04 -11.97 -13.09
CA GLY A 268 14.58 -12.60 -11.90
C GLY A 268 14.24 -11.84 -10.62
N ASN A 269 15.12 -11.93 -9.63
CA ASN A 269 14.97 -11.25 -8.35
C ASN A 269 14.97 -9.72 -8.47
N ALA A 270 14.56 -9.03 -7.42
CA ALA A 270 14.42 -7.58 -7.40
C ALA A 270 15.70 -6.86 -7.87
N LYS A 271 15.54 -5.79 -8.62
CA LYS A 271 16.64 -4.92 -9.07
C LYS A 271 16.78 -3.73 -8.12
N GLY A 272 17.89 -2.98 -8.23
CA GLY A 272 18.09 -1.78 -7.41
C GLY A 272 16.99 -0.73 -7.61
N GLY A 273 16.65 0.00 -6.57
CA GLY A 273 15.53 0.97 -6.56
C GLY A 273 15.68 2.10 -7.56
N ALA A 274 16.90 2.56 -7.81
CA ALA A 274 17.19 3.68 -8.71
C ALA A 274 16.65 3.51 -10.15
N ILE A 275 16.50 2.25 -10.63
CA ILE A 275 15.97 2.01 -11.98
C ILE A 275 14.49 2.33 -12.14
N TYR A 276 13.76 2.49 -11.02
CA TYR A 276 12.33 2.84 -11.04
C TYR A 276 12.10 4.35 -11.17
N GLU A 277 13.15 5.16 -11.09
CA GLU A 277 13.12 6.61 -11.35
C GLU A 277 11.98 7.34 -10.61
N ASP A 278 11.82 7.09 -9.30
CA ASP A 278 10.71 7.65 -8.51
C ASP A 278 10.72 9.18 -8.50
N GLN A 279 11.93 9.80 -8.42
CA GLN A 279 12.07 11.24 -8.48
C GLN A 279 11.53 11.83 -9.79
N ARG A 280 11.77 11.16 -10.93
CA ARG A 280 11.22 11.58 -12.23
C ARG A 280 9.70 11.67 -12.24
N LYS A 281 9.01 10.69 -11.62
CA LYS A 281 7.55 10.72 -11.51
C LYS A 281 7.06 11.91 -10.68
N LEU A 282 7.74 12.18 -9.56
CA LEU A 282 7.46 13.36 -8.72
C LEU A 282 7.69 14.67 -9.48
N ASP A 283 8.78 14.77 -10.24
CA ASP A 283 9.12 15.98 -10.99
C ASP A 283 8.10 16.25 -12.11
N ILE A 284 7.64 15.22 -12.81
CA ILE A 284 6.59 15.34 -13.84
C ILE A 284 5.30 15.89 -13.22
N VAL A 285 4.87 15.33 -12.09
CA VAL A 285 3.64 15.77 -11.41
C VAL A 285 3.79 17.19 -10.87
N ARG A 286 4.93 17.54 -10.26
CA ARG A 286 5.20 18.86 -9.72
C ARG A 286 5.33 19.94 -10.80
N ALA A 287 5.71 19.55 -12.02
CA ALA A 287 5.76 20.44 -13.16
C ALA A 287 4.37 20.83 -13.70
N GLU A 288 3.31 20.14 -13.30
CA GLU A 288 1.93 20.48 -13.71
C GLU A 288 1.29 21.41 -12.67
N PRO A 289 1.15 22.72 -12.95
CA PRO A 289 0.76 23.74 -11.95
C PRO A 289 -0.69 23.60 -11.45
N ARG A 290 -1.48 22.75 -12.12
CA ARG A 290 -2.87 22.46 -11.75
C ARG A 290 -3.03 21.23 -10.87
N ILE A 291 -1.93 20.57 -10.50
CA ILE A 291 -1.95 19.44 -9.58
C ILE A 291 -1.52 19.91 -8.18
N THR A 292 -2.37 19.67 -7.20
CA THR A 292 -2.00 19.67 -5.79
C THR A 292 -1.62 18.24 -5.41
N LEU A 293 -0.32 17.98 -5.25
CA LEU A 293 0.19 16.67 -4.85
C LEU A 293 0.22 16.56 -3.33
N LEU A 294 -0.45 15.55 -2.81
CA LEU A 294 -0.55 15.20 -1.39
C LEU A 294 0.04 13.80 -1.18
N THR A 295 1.35 13.71 -0.95
CA THR A 295 2.04 12.47 -0.58
C THR A 295 1.88 12.20 0.92
N GLU A 296 2.07 10.95 1.32
CA GLU A 296 1.92 10.50 2.71
C GLU A 296 0.53 10.83 3.31
N GLN A 297 -0.50 10.81 2.44
CA GLN A 297 -1.90 11.06 2.81
C GLN A 297 -2.75 9.84 2.46
N ARG A 298 -3.29 9.17 3.47
CA ARG A 298 -4.19 8.03 3.28
C ARG A 298 -5.65 8.46 3.42
N VAL A 299 -6.44 8.21 2.39
CA VAL A 299 -7.91 8.39 2.47
C VAL A 299 -8.48 7.30 3.37
N TYR A 300 -9.22 7.70 4.40
CA TYR A 300 -9.82 6.81 5.41
C TYR A 300 -11.33 6.95 5.51
N ALA A 301 -11.92 8.03 4.98
CA ALA A 301 -13.36 8.23 5.00
C ALA A 301 -13.85 8.93 3.73
N VAL A 302 -15.10 8.64 3.35
CA VAL A 302 -15.78 9.23 2.20
C VAL A 302 -17.17 9.68 2.66
N ALA A 303 -17.50 10.95 2.43
CA ALA A 303 -18.84 11.44 2.58
C ALA A 303 -19.59 11.30 1.26
N ALA A 304 -20.57 10.40 1.19
CA ALA A 304 -21.43 10.20 0.02
C ALA A 304 -22.89 10.42 0.37
N ARG A 305 -23.64 11.02 -0.55
CA ARG A 305 -25.06 11.27 -0.42
C ARG A 305 -25.74 11.13 -1.77
N ASP A 306 -26.90 10.49 -1.81
CA ASP A 306 -27.73 10.32 -3.03
C ASP A 306 -26.94 9.76 -4.22
N GLY A 307 -26.10 8.74 -3.97
CA GLY A 307 -25.25 8.12 -5.00
C GLY A 307 -24.13 9.02 -5.56
N ARG A 308 -23.70 10.05 -4.80
CA ARG A 308 -22.62 10.96 -5.18
C ARG A 308 -21.66 11.21 -4.02
N ILE A 309 -20.38 11.17 -4.27
CA ILE A 309 -19.35 11.57 -3.33
C ILE A 309 -19.33 13.10 -3.21
N GLN A 310 -19.32 13.59 -1.96
CA GLN A 310 -19.23 15.01 -1.62
C GLN A 310 -17.78 15.39 -1.26
N SER A 311 -17.10 14.52 -0.52
CA SER A 311 -15.72 14.72 -0.09
C SER A 311 -15.05 13.40 0.26
N VAL A 312 -13.72 13.43 0.30
CA VAL A 312 -12.88 12.40 0.92
C VAL A 312 -12.08 13.03 2.04
N ASP A 313 -11.90 12.30 3.14
CA ASP A 313 -11.06 12.70 4.26
C ASP A 313 -9.78 11.86 4.23
N ALA A 314 -8.63 12.53 4.25
CA ALA A 314 -7.31 11.92 4.25
C ALA A 314 -6.55 12.26 5.54
N GLN A 315 -5.76 11.29 6.03
CA GLN A 315 -4.91 11.42 7.20
C GLN A 315 -3.45 11.38 6.77
N HIS A 316 -2.67 12.35 7.23
CA HIS A 316 -1.22 12.36 7.02
C HIS A 316 -0.57 11.27 7.87
N ILE A 317 0.19 10.39 7.22
CA ILE A 317 0.82 9.21 7.81
C ILE A 317 1.71 9.56 9.00
N ARG A 318 2.57 10.59 8.87
CA ARG A 318 3.53 10.97 9.90
C ARG A 318 2.94 11.83 11.03
N THR A 319 1.92 12.65 10.76
CA THR A 319 1.44 13.65 11.73
C THR A 319 0.05 13.40 12.25
N ALA A 320 -0.65 12.39 11.72
CA ALA A 320 -2.06 12.11 11.98
C ALA A 320 -3.04 13.28 11.72
N ARG A 321 -2.56 14.41 11.16
CA ARG A 321 -3.42 15.53 10.74
C ARG A 321 -4.33 15.08 9.62
N ARG A 322 -5.57 15.56 9.65
CA ARG A 322 -6.61 15.14 8.71
C ARG A 322 -7.06 16.31 7.86
N VAL A 323 -7.26 16.07 6.57
CA VAL A 323 -7.73 17.06 5.60
C VAL A 323 -8.94 16.53 4.85
N ARG A 324 -9.91 17.41 4.55
CA ARG A 324 -11.10 17.13 3.75
C ARG A 324 -10.97 17.73 2.37
N LEU A 325 -11.01 16.89 1.33
CA LEU A 325 -10.94 17.31 -0.07
C LEU A 325 -12.30 17.19 -0.72
N ARG A 326 -12.74 18.25 -1.39
CA ARG A 326 -14.01 18.30 -2.12
C ARG A 326 -13.76 18.39 -3.61
N ALA A 327 -14.60 17.73 -4.41
CA ALA A 327 -14.50 17.83 -5.86
C ALA A 327 -15.84 17.60 -6.55
N ALA A 328 -15.91 18.00 -7.83
CA ALA A 328 -17.01 17.63 -8.70
C ALA A 328 -16.99 16.13 -9.04
N PHE A 329 -15.77 15.57 -9.25
CA PHE A 329 -15.53 14.17 -9.60
C PHE A 329 -14.39 13.58 -8.77
N PHE A 330 -14.43 12.27 -8.60
CA PHE A 330 -13.43 11.48 -7.88
C PHE A 330 -12.97 10.32 -8.78
N ALA A 331 -11.70 9.94 -8.66
CA ALA A 331 -11.14 8.76 -9.32
C ALA A 331 -10.51 7.84 -8.28
N ASP A 332 -11.02 6.62 -8.17
CA ASP A 332 -10.39 5.57 -7.39
C ASP A 332 -9.29 4.92 -8.24
N CYS A 333 -8.05 5.15 -7.84
CA CYS A 333 -6.85 4.57 -8.44
C CYS A 333 -6.01 3.86 -7.38
N THR A 334 -6.65 3.48 -6.26
CA THR A 334 -5.98 2.83 -5.13
C THR A 334 -5.56 1.40 -5.45
N GLY A 335 -6.19 0.79 -6.45
CA GLY A 335 -6.04 -0.60 -6.81
C GLY A 335 -6.70 -1.57 -5.84
N ASP A 336 -7.23 -1.07 -4.72
CA ASP A 336 -7.99 -1.82 -3.72
C ASP A 336 -9.46 -1.36 -3.64
N ALA A 337 -9.88 -0.48 -4.55
CA ALA A 337 -11.22 0.12 -4.58
C ALA A 337 -11.59 0.82 -3.26
N ALA A 338 -10.63 1.46 -2.60
CA ALA A 338 -10.83 2.00 -1.27
C ALA A 338 -11.87 3.13 -1.24
N VAL A 339 -11.83 4.06 -2.22
CA VAL A 339 -12.79 5.16 -2.32
C VAL A 339 -14.18 4.64 -2.67
N GLY A 340 -14.27 3.76 -3.66
CA GLY A 340 -15.54 3.17 -4.07
C GLY A 340 -16.20 2.37 -2.96
N TYR A 341 -15.42 1.55 -2.25
CA TYR A 341 -15.91 0.78 -1.12
C TYR A 341 -16.47 1.68 0.00
N LEU A 342 -15.73 2.72 0.39
CA LEU A 342 -16.16 3.68 1.39
C LEU A 342 -17.36 4.54 0.93
N ALA A 343 -17.52 4.75 -0.38
CA ALA A 343 -18.65 5.46 -0.97
C ALA A 343 -19.92 4.61 -1.15
N GLY A 344 -19.85 3.30 -0.88
CA GLY A 344 -20.96 2.37 -1.14
C GLY A 344 -21.16 2.04 -2.61
N ALA A 345 -20.08 2.09 -3.41
CA ALA A 345 -20.11 1.61 -4.78
C ALA A 345 -20.23 0.09 -4.82
N ASP A 346 -20.93 -0.41 -5.84
CA ASP A 346 -21.02 -1.84 -6.10
C ASP A 346 -19.63 -2.39 -6.45
N TYR A 347 -19.26 -3.51 -5.85
CA TYR A 347 -17.98 -4.16 -6.08
C TYR A 347 -18.10 -5.68 -6.02
N GLU A 348 -17.10 -6.36 -6.57
CA GLU A 348 -16.89 -7.80 -6.49
C GLU A 348 -15.54 -8.11 -5.85
N TYR A 349 -15.53 -9.09 -4.96
CA TYR A 349 -14.30 -9.59 -4.35
C TYR A 349 -14.47 -11.04 -3.89
N SER A 350 -13.65 -11.95 -4.41
CA SER A 350 -13.57 -13.32 -3.94
C SER A 350 -12.46 -13.44 -2.90
N ARG A 351 -12.79 -13.91 -1.70
CA ARG A 351 -11.81 -14.16 -0.64
C ARG A 351 -11.16 -15.54 -0.72
N GLU A 352 -11.77 -16.46 -1.44
CA GLU A 352 -11.35 -17.88 -1.46
C GLU A 352 -10.47 -18.22 -2.66
N GLU A 353 -10.55 -17.45 -3.73
CA GLU A 353 -9.84 -17.70 -4.97
C GLU A 353 -9.44 -16.40 -5.66
N HIS A 354 -8.38 -15.78 -5.21
CA HIS A 354 -7.79 -14.60 -5.86
C HIS A 354 -6.28 -14.74 -6.00
N GLN A 355 -5.67 -13.85 -6.78
CA GLN A 355 -4.22 -13.78 -6.89
C GLN A 355 -3.63 -13.14 -5.63
N GLY A 356 -2.46 -13.58 -5.22
CA GLY A 356 -1.81 -13.15 -4.00
C GLY A 356 -1.09 -11.80 -4.10
N ALA A 357 -0.19 -11.58 -3.15
CA ALA A 357 0.73 -10.45 -3.14
C ALA A 357 2.16 -10.96 -2.99
N SER A 358 3.10 -10.26 -3.66
CA SER A 358 4.53 -10.56 -3.61
C SER A 358 5.28 -9.48 -2.81
N ASN A 359 6.23 -9.93 -2.00
CA ASN A 359 7.29 -9.07 -1.48
C ASN A 359 8.60 -9.50 -2.16
N LEU A 360 9.03 -8.74 -3.16
CA LEU A 360 10.24 -9.07 -3.92
C LEU A 360 11.48 -8.86 -3.06
N TRP A 361 12.50 -9.68 -3.28
CA TRP A 361 13.76 -9.56 -2.56
C TRP A 361 14.97 -9.92 -3.45
N ASN A 362 16.17 -9.57 -3.02
CA ASN A 362 17.41 -9.89 -3.72
C ASN A 362 18.52 -10.29 -2.76
N LEU A 363 19.56 -10.83 -3.36
CA LEU A 363 20.80 -11.19 -2.71
C LEU A 363 21.93 -10.26 -3.16
N MET A 364 22.90 -10.10 -2.30
CA MET A 364 24.14 -9.37 -2.56
C MET A 364 25.34 -10.26 -2.23
N ASP A 365 26.34 -10.25 -3.09
CA ASP A 365 27.64 -10.89 -2.86
C ASP A 365 28.62 -9.89 -2.21
N THR A 366 29.03 -10.15 -0.98
CA THR A 366 29.98 -9.31 -0.25
C THR A 366 31.41 -9.40 -0.82
N SER A 367 31.71 -10.42 -1.62
CA SER A 367 32.98 -10.53 -2.31
C SER A 367 33.05 -9.69 -3.61
N ASP A 368 31.94 -9.08 -4.04
CA ASP A 368 31.87 -8.14 -5.15
C ASP A 368 31.82 -6.68 -4.64
N PRO A 369 32.92 -5.92 -4.70
CA PRO A 369 32.94 -4.54 -4.23
C PRO A 369 31.92 -3.63 -4.93
N ALA A 370 31.57 -3.91 -6.18
CA ALA A 370 30.60 -3.11 -6.91
C ALA A 370 29.17 -3.32 -6.38
N GLN A 371 28.84 -4.52 -5.90
CA GLN A 371 27.57 -4.78 -5.23
C GLN A 371 27.51 -4.13 -3.84
N VAL A 372 28.60 -4.19 -3.08
CA VAL A 372 28.70 -3.55 -1.76
C VAL A 372 28.52 -2.03 -1.88
N LEU A 373 29.21 -1.39 -2.83
CA LEU A 373 29.08 0.06 -3.07
C LEU A 373 27.66 0.48 -3.49
N LYS A 374 26.91 -0.39 -4.15
CA LYS A 374 25.54 -0.14 -4.61
C LYS A 374 24.48 -0.73 -3.67
N CYS A 375 24.90 -1.31 -2.57
CA CYS A 375 23.98 -1.89 -1.59
C CYS A 375 22.99 -0.84 -1.06
N GLU A 376 21.75 -1.27 -0.90
CA GLU A 376 20.69 -0.51 -0.23
C GLU A 376 20.46 -1.03 1.20
N CYS A 377 21.45 -1.73 1.75
CA CYS A 377 21.43 -2.31 3.08
C CYS A 377 21.39 -1.23 4.16
N LYS A 378 20.65 -1.45 5.23
CA LYS A 378 20.54 -0.52 6.36
C LYS A 378 21.87 -0.30 7.11
N ASP A 379 22.75 -1.29 7.06
CA ASP A 379 24.10 -1.30 7.66
C ASP A 379 25.24 -1.05 6.66
N LYS A 380 24.97 -0.42 5.52
CA LYS A 380 25.90 -0.24 4.40
C LYS A 380 27.28 0.26 4.81
N ASP A 381 27.35 1.24 5.70
CA ASP A 381 28.63 1.85 6.10
C ASP A 381 29.49 0.84 6.88
N ALA A 382 28.89 0.14 7.87
CA ALA A 382 29.57 -0.92 8.62
C ALA A 382 30.00 -2.08 7.73
N LEU A 383 29.13 -2.49 6.79
CA LEU A 383 29.43 -3.52 5.81
C LEU A 383 30.60 -3.13 4.91
N THR A 384 30.63 -1.88 4.43
CA THR A 384 31.72 -1.39 3.57
C THR A 384 33.06 -1.44 4.30
N ILE A 385 33.11 -1.01 5.56
CA ILE A 385 34.32 -1.08 6.40
C ILE A 385 34.75 -2.54 6.57
N SER A 386 33.83 -3.42 6.96
CA SER A 386 34.11 -4.85 7.20
C SER A 386 34.69 -5.53 5.96
N VAL A 387 34.12 -5.25 4.77
CA VAL A 387 34.64 -5.79 3.49
C VAL A 387 36.00 -5.24 3.14
N GLN A 388 36.31 -3.96 3.40
CA GLN A 388 37.60 -3.35 3.21
C GLN A 388 38.68 -3.99 4.11
N GLU A 389 38.31 -4.44 5.29
CA GLU A 389 39.14 -5.19 6.22
C GLU A 389 39.33 -6.67 5.84
N GLY A 390 38.71 -7.12 4.73
CA GLY A 390 38.80 -8.49 4.23
C GLY A 390 37.79 -9.48 4.81
N ASN A 391 36.78 -9.00 5.57
CA ASN A 391 35.72 -9.83 6.14
C ASN A 391 34.62 -10.04 5.10
N LEU A 392 34.77 -11.04 4.25
CA LEU A 392 33.82 -11.33 3.16
C LEU A 392 32.71 -12.30 3.57
N ALA A 393 32.88 -13.04 4.68
CA ALA A 393 31.89 -14.00 5.13
C ALA A 393 30.59 -13.30 5.59
N ALA A 394 29.45 -13.80 5.14
CA ALA A 394 28.14 -13.30 5.49
C ALA A 394 27.33 -14.42 6.18
N PRO A 395 27.58 -14.71 7.47
CA PRO A 395 26.82 -15.71 8.20
C PRO A 395 25.36 -15.28 8.33
N PHE A 396 24.47 -16.27 8.49
CA PHE A 396 23.06 -16.03 8.70
C PHE A 396 22.57 -16.92 9.86
N PRO A 397 21.80 -16.41 10.82
CA PRO A 397 21.33 -17.22 11.92
C PRO A 397 20.27 -18.24 11.48
N ARG A 398 20.10 -19.32 12.28
CA ARG A 398 18.96 -20.22 12.11
C ARG A 398 17.65 -19.51 12.41
N CYS A 399 16.64 -19.77 11.60
CA CYS A 399 15.32 -19.15 11.69
C CYS A 399 14.22 -20.20 11.97
N PRO A 400 14.13 -20.77 13.19
CA PRO A 400 13.15 -21.82 13.50
C PRO A 400 11.70 -21.33 13.46
N TRP A 401 11.50 -20.02 13.44
CA TRP A 401 10.21 -19.34 13.32
C TRP A 401 9.76 -19.14 11.85
N ALA A 402 10.65 -19.33 10.90
CA ALA A 402 10.36 -19.20 9.47
C ALA A 402 9.56 -20.41 8.93
N VAL A 403 9.20 -20.39 7.65
CA VAL A 403 8.66 -21.60 7.00
C VAL A 403 9.77 -22.66 6.96
N ASP A 404 9.49 -23.85 7.48
CA ASP A 404 10.47 -24.93 7.45
C ASP A 404 10.63 -25.49 6.02
N LEU A 405 11.72 -25.08 5.38
CA LEU A 405 12.11 -25.50 4.04
C LEU A 405 13.34 -26.44 4.03
N THR A 406 13.72 -26.98 5.19
CA THR A 406 14.89 -27.89 5.35
C THR A 406 14.87 -29.03 4.32
N ASN A 407 13.72 -29.68 4.14
CA ASN A 407 13.55 -30.83 3.26
C ASN A 407 12.54 -30.57 2.11
N LYS A 408 12.21 -29.31 1.82
CA LYS A 408 11.24 -28.94 0.80
C LYS A 408 11.92 -28.32 -0.42
N PRO A 409 11.43 -28.57 -1.64
CA PRO A 409 11.87 -27.85 -2.83
C PRO A 409 11.34 -26.41 -2.78
N PHE A 410 12.10 -25.49 -3.37
CA PHE A 410 11.66 -24.15 -3.68
C PHE A 410 12.48 -23.59 -4.85
N PRO A 411 11.96 -22.58 -5.59
CA PRO A 411 12.69 -21.97 -6.69
C PRO A 411 14.02 -21.36 -6.22
N GLY A 412 15.12 -21.76 -6.86
CA GLY A 412 16.48 -21.35 -6.47
C GLY A 412 17.25 -22.35 -5.61
N ARG A 413 16.63 -23.45 -5.16
CA ARG A 413 17.32 -24.55 -4.50
C ARG A 413 17.85 -25.56 -5.50
N LYS A 414 19.03 -26.13 -5.24
CA LYS A 414 19.61 -27.23 -6.01
C LYS A 414 18.62 -28.39 -6.08
N ASN A 415 18.52 -29.05 -7.23
CA ASN A 415 17.57 -30.14 -7.53
C ASN A 415 16.12 -29.72 -7.87
N PHE A 416 15.82 -28.44 -7.94
CA PHE A 416 14.57 -28.01 -8.54
C PHE A 416 14.57 -28.31 -10.05
N LYS A 417 13.56 -29.05 -10.52
CA LYS A 417 13.35 -29.33 -11.95
C LYS A 417 12.22 -28.44 -12.46
N GLY A 418 12.52 -27.55 -13.37
CA GLY A 418 11.49 -26.66 -13.94
C GLY A 418 12.07 -25.55 -14.79
N GLN A 419 11.23 -24.63 -15.22
CA GLN A 419 11.55 -23.51 -16.11
C GLN A 419 12.77 -22.65 -15.63
N TRP A 420 13.11 -22.70 -14.35
CA TRP A 420 14.08 -21.86 -13.67
C TRP A 420 15.33 -22.65 -13.18
N ALA A 421 15.49 -23.90 -13.59
CA ALA A 421 16.51 -24.78 -13.03
C ALA A 421 17.94 -24.31 -13.29
N ASP A 422 18.20 -23.59 -14.38
CA ASP A 422 19.54 -23.21 -14.83
C ASP A 422 20.08 -21.93 -14.21
N ALA A 423 19.27 -21.20 -13.46
CA ALA A 423 19.65 -19.92 -12.82
C ALA A 423 19.17 -19.83 -11.36
N PRO A 424 19.73 -20.62 -10.44
CA PRO A 424 19.22 -20.74 -9.08
C PRO A 424 19.06 -19.41 -8.34
N LEU A 425 20.08 -18.54 -8.38
CA LEU A 425 20.01 -17.23 -7.68
C LEU A 425 18.98 -16.29 -8.27
N SER A 426 18.74 -16.32 -9.59
CA SER A 426 17.77 -15.45 -10.24
C SER A 426 16.31 -15.86 -9.95
N ASN A 427 16.11 -17.04 -9.38
CA ASN A 427 14.79 -17.53 -8.97
C ASN A 427 14.41 -17.15 -7.54
N LEU A 428 15.36 -16.59 -6.79
CA LEU A 428 15.10 -16.13 -5.42
C LEU A 428 14.54 -14.71 -5.44
N GLY A 429 13.42 -14.52 -4.74
CA GLY A 429 12.81 -13.19 -4.56
C GLY A 429 12.14 -12.60 -5.80
N GLY A 430 11.85 -13.40 -6.82
CA GLY A 430 11.12 -12.97 -8.01
C GLY A 430 9.62 -12.81 -7.77
N TRP A 431 8.91 -12.39 -8.81
CA TRP A 431 7.47 -12.08 -8.77
C TRP A 431 6.58 -13.26 -8.34
N PHE A 432 7.04 -14.49 -8.48
CA PHE A 432 6.31 -15.72 -8.14
C PHE A 432 6.48 -16.14 -6.67
N TRP A 433 7.28 -15.42 -5.88
CA TRP A 433 7.25 -15.51 -4.41
C TRP A 433 6.03 -14.72 -3.93
N GLU A 434 4.93 -15.43 -3.69
CA GLU A 434 3.60 -14.86 -3.58
C GLU A 434 2.74 -15.64 -2.58
N SER A 435 2.09 -14.92 -1.66
CA SER A 435 1.22 -15.48 -0.62
C SER A 435 -0.15 -14.82 -0.61
N GLY A 436 -1.07 -15.38 0.18
CA GLY A 436 -2.33 -14.76 0.50
C GLY A 436 -3.49 -15.12 -0.41
N PHE A 437 -3.40 -16.20 -1.18
CA PHE A 437 -4.44 -16.62 -2.15
C PHE A 437 -5.83 -16.88 -1.55
N GLN A 438 -5.92 -17.07 -0.23
CA GLN A 438 -7.16 -17.34 0.50
C GLN A 438 -7.34 -16.36 1.68
N ARG A 439 -6.73 -15.16 1.60
CA ARG A 439 -6.80 -14.13 2.65
C ARG A 439 -7.33 -12.82 2.10
N ASP A 440 -7.93 -12.01 2.94
CA ASP A 440 -8.37 -10.68 2.53
C ASP A 440 -7.16 -9.76 2.26
N MET A 441 -7.01 -9.31 1.01
CA MET A 441 -5.88 -8.48 0.57
C MET A 441 -5.83 -7.08 1.21
N VAL A 442 -6.87 -6.69 1.93
CA VAL A 442 -6.91 -5.40 2.62
C VAL A 442 -6.74 -5.61 4.13
N SER A 443 -7.60 -6.42 4.75
CA SER A 443 -7.55 -6.61 6.21
C SER A 443 -6.41 -7.54 6.67
N ASP A 444 -5.98 -8.50 5.84
CA ASP A 444 -4.94 -9.46 6.21
C ASP A 444 -3.56 -9.13 5.59
N ILE A 445 -3.38 -7.94 5.05
CA ILE A 445 -2.16 -7.58 4.28
C ILE A 445 -0.88 -7.70 5.12
N GLU A 446 -0.92 -7.37 6.40
CA GLU A 446 0.22 -7.55 7.31
C GLU A 446 0.58 -9.04 7.43
N ARG A 447 -0.42 -9.91 7.63
CA ARG A 447 -0.21 -11.35 7.71
C ARG A 447 0.27 -11.97 6.39
N ILE A 448 -0.21 -11.48 5.26
CA ILE A 448 0.24 -11.91 3.92
C ILE A 448 1.72 -11.57 3.72
N ARG A 449 2.12 -10.34 4.02
CA ARG A 449 3.52 -9.93 3.96
C ARG A 449 4.39 -10.75 4.93
N ASP A 450 3.94 -10.94 6.16
CA ASP A 450 4.67 -11.70 7.17
C ASP A 450 4.88 -13.16 6.73
N GLN A 451 3.92 -13.77 6.03
CA GLN A 451 4.11 -15.09 5.43
C GLN A 451 5.17 -15.07 4.31
N ASN A 452 5.18 -14.04 3.46
CA ASN A 452 6.23 -13.85 2.46
C ASN A 452 7.62 -13.72 3.13
N PHE A 453 7.73 -13.00 4.24
CA PHE A 453 8.98 -12.90 5.01
C PHE A 453 9.38 -14.22 5.63
N ARG A 454 8.44 -14.97 6.23
CA ARG A 454 8.73 -16.30 6.76
C ARG A 454 9.23 -17.25 5.67
N ALA A 455 8.67 -17.19 4.46
CA ALA A 455 9.12 -17.98 3.33
C ALA A 455 10.51 -17.56 2.85
N MET A 456 10.77 -16.27 2.72
CA MET A 456 12.09 -15.70 2.38
C MET A 456 13.18 -16.15 3.36
N TYR A 457 12.93 -15.94 4.65
CA TYR A 457 13.89 -16.31 5.70
C TYR A 457 14.09 -17.82 5.80
N GLY A 458 13.03 -18.61 5.62
CA GLY A 458 13.12 -20.07 5.60
C GLY A 458 13.93 -20.59 4.41
N ALA A 459 13.76 -20.02 3.23
CA ALA A 459 14.56 -20.35 2.06
C ALA A 459 16.05 -19.97 2.26
N TRP A 460 16.29 -18.79 2.81
CA TRP A 460 17.66 -18.34 3.04
C TRP A 460 18.36 -19.14 4.14
N ASP A 461 17.68 -19.46 5.25
CA ASP A 461 18.18 -20.38 6.28
C ASP A 461 18.51 -21.76 5.71
N ALA A 462 17.62 -22.33 4.88
CA ALA A 462 17.89 -23.63 4.25
C ALA A 462 19.13 -23.60 3.36
N LEU A 463 19.29 -22.59 2.51
CA LEU A 463 20.46 -22.47 1.62
C LEU A 463 21.76 -22.25 2.40
N LYS A 464 21.75 -21.40 3.42
CA LYS A 464 22.96 -21.04 4.19
C LYS A 464 23.36 -22.13 5.18
N ASN A 465 22.41 -22.59 5.98
CA ASN A 465 22.69 -23.39 7.19
C ASN A 465 22.45 -24.90 7.00
N VAL A 466 21.61 -25.29 6.04
CA VAL A 466 21.35 -26.71 5.74
C VAL A 466 22.18 -27.15 4.54
N ASP A 467 22.12 -26.41 3.45
CA ASP A 467 22.82 -26.77 2.19
C ASP A 467 24.29 -26.27 2.18
N GLY A 468 24.70 -25.38 3.11
CA GLY A 468 26.07 -24.83 3.20
C GLY A 468 26.51 -23.99 2.00
N LEU A 469 25.53 -23.33 1.33
CA LEU A 469 25.77 -22.58 0.10
C LEU A 469 25.95 -21.09 0.36
N TYR A 470 26.57 -20.41 -0.61
CA TYR A 470 26.66 -18.94 -0.67
C TYR A 470 27.33 -18.27 0.55
N PRO A 471 28.54 -18.68 0.97
CA PRO A 471 29.17 -18.19 2.20
C PRO A 471 29.29 -16.65 2.24
N ASN A 472 29.52 -16.01 1.11
CA ASN A 472 29.70 -14.56 0.97
C ASN A 472 28.43 -13.83 0.52
N HIS A 473 27.28 -14.48 0.46
CA HIS A 473 26.03 -13.80 0.08
C HIS A 473 25.17 -13.49 1.30
N ARG A 474 24.46 -12.39 1.22
CA ARG A 474 23.44 -11.98 2.22
C ARG A 474 22.18 -11.48 1.53
N LEU A 475 21.10 -11.35 2.27
CA LEU A 475 19.93 -10.61 1.84
C LEU A 475 20.32 -9.14 1.65
N GLY A 476 20.14 -8.60 0.45
CA GLY A 476 20.55 -7.24 0.10
C GLY A 476 19.41 -6.24 0.25
N TRP A 477 18.22 -6.65 -0.10
CA TRP A 477 16.99 -5.85 -0.01
C TRP A 477 15.75 -6.76 -0.08
N ALA A 478 14.69 -6.39 0.62
CA ALA A 478 13.36 -6.95 0.43
C ALA A 478 12.31 -5.85 0.50
N ALA A 479 11.21 -6.01 -0.25
CA ALA A 479 10.08 -5.10 -0.18
C ALA A 479 9.31 -5.34 1.11
N PHE A 480 9.14 -4.34 1.97
CA PHE A 480 8.18 -4.44 3.08
C PHE A 480 6.77 -4.05 2.64
N ILE A 481 6.64 -3.29 1.54
CA ILE A 481 5.36 -3.02 0.89
C ILE A 481 4.99 -4.20 -0.02
N ALA A 482 3.82 -4.79 0.20
CA ALA A 482 3.36 -5.92 -0.58
C ALA A 482 2.81 -5.50 -1.96
N GLY A 483 3.32 -6.12 -3.01
CA GLY A 483 2.87 -5.93 -4.39
C GLY A 483 1.61 -6.75 -4.68
N LYS A 484 0.45 -6.20 -4.39
CA LYS A 484 -0.85 -6.86 -4.61
C LYS A 484 -1.18 -6.98 -6.10
N ARG A 485 -1.77 -8.12 -6.49
CA ARG A 485 -2.25 -8.36 -7.87
C ARG A 485 -3.75 -8.21 -8.02
N GLU A 486 -4.50 -8.59 -7.01
CA GLU A 486 -5.95 -8.60 -7.02
C GLU A 486 -6.49 -8.22 -5.64
N SER A 487 -7.61 -7.50 -5.61
CA SER A 487 -8.42 -7.20 -4.44
C SER A 487 -9.85 -6.88 -4.90
N ARG A 488 -10.53 -5.93 -4.27
CA ARG A 488 -11.87 -5.48 -4.69
C ARG A 488 -11.83 -4.91 -6.11
N ARG A 489 -12.85 -5.21 -6.91
CA ARG A 489 -13.10 -4.65 -8.26
C ARG A 489 -14.44 -3.96 -8.26
N LEU A 490 -14.47 -2.67 -8.57
CA LEU A 490 -15.70 -1.90 -8.67
C LEU A 490 -16.49 -2.33 -9.92
N LEU A 491 -17.81 -2.18 -9.87
CA LEU A 491 -18.68 -2.55 -10.98
C LEU A 491 -19.13 -1.32 -11.77
N GLY A 492 -18.82 -1.34 -13.07
CA GLY A 492 -19.27 -0.38 -14.06
C GLY A 492 -20.48 -0.87 -14.85
N ASP A 493 -20.83 -0.18 -15.90
CA ASP A 493 -21.92 -0.59 -16.80
C ASP A 493 -21.55 -1.78 -17.69
N VAL A 494 -20.25 -2.05 -17.84
CA VAL A 494 -19.71 -3.26 -18.45
C VAL A 494 -18.78 -3.92 -17.46
N ILE A 495 -18.95 -5.23 -17.24
CA ILE A 495 -18.01 -6.06 -16.50
C ILE A 495 -17.23 -6.86 -17.54
N LEU A 496 -16.01 -6.44 -17.82
CA LEU A 496 -15.16 -7.06 -18.85
C LEU A 496 -14.70 -8.44 -18.39
N SER A 497 -14.96 -9.46 -19.18
CA SER A 497 -14.71 -10.85 -18.84
C SER A 497 -13.56 -11.47 -19.64
N GLY A 498 -13.06 -12.63 -19.20
CA GLY A 498 -12.12 -13.44 -19.99
C GLY A 498 -12.69 -13.84 -21.35
N ASP A 499 -14.01 -14.10 -21.44
CA ASP A 499 -14.67 -14.46 -22.71
C ASP A 499 -14.74 -13.31 -23.70
N ASP A 500 -14.83 -12.06 -23.25
CA ASP A 500 -14.74 -10.91 -24.15
C ASP A 500 -13.38 -10.86 -24.86
N PHE A 501 -12.29 -11.21 -24.14
CA PHE A 501 -10.95 -11.31 -24.72
C PHE A 501 -10.82 -12.49 -25.68
N ARG A 502 -11.30 -13.69 -25.28
CA ARG A 502 -11.20 -14.91 -26.10
C ARG A 502 -11.98 -14.79 -27.40
N SER A 503 -13.18 -14.20 -27.34
CA SER A 503 -14.03 -14.00 -28.52
C SER A 503 -13.61 -12.81 -29.37
N GLY A 504 -12.72 -11.95 -28.88
CA GLY A 504 -12.36 -10.68 -29.55
C GLY A 504 -13.55 -9.74 -29.67
N ARG A 505 -14.48 -9.74 -28.71
CA ARG A 505 -15.68 -8.89 -28.70
C ARG A 505 -15.28 -7.43 -28.84
N LYS A 506 -15.86 -6.74 -29.83
CA LYS A 506 -15.63 -5.31 -30.06
C LYS A 506 -16.68 -4.47 -29.35
N PHE A 507 -16.22 -3.42 -28.68
CA PHE A 507 -17.06 -2.42 -28.02
C PHE A 507 -16.99 -1.10 -28.77
N PRO A 508 -18.11 -0.36 -28.95
CA PRO A 508 -18.12 0.93 -29.63
C PRO A 508 -17.32 2.01 -28.91
N ASP A 509 -17.13 1.81 -27.61
CA ASP A 509 -16.41 2.66 -26.66
C ASP A 509 -15.03 2.10 -26.25
N GLY A 510 -14.41 1.28 -27.10
CA GLY A 510 -13.03 0.82 -26.89
C GLY A 510 -12.08 2.01 -26.76
N CYS A 511 -11.39 2.14 -25.61
CA CYS A 511 -10.65 3.36 -25.29
C CYS A 511 -9.22 3.12 -24.76
N PHE A 512 -8.90 1.93 -24.24
CA PHE A 512 -7.53 1.61 -23.85
C PHE A 512 -7.12 0.22 -24.36
N PRO A 513 -5.87 0.08 -24.86
CA PRO A 513 -5.40 -1.17 -25.42
C PRO A 513 -4.86 -2.10 -24.33
N CYS A 514 -5.31 -3.35 -24.33
CA CYS A 514 -4.77 -4.44 -23.53
C CYS A 514 -3.80 -5.24 -24.38
N SER A 515 -2.56 -5.34 -23.97
CA SER A 515 -1.48 -6.01 -24.68
C SER A 515 -0.90 -7.20 -23.91
N TRP A 516 -1.61 -7.68 -22.90
CA TRP A 516 -1.21 -8.80 -22.06
C TRP A 516 -2.18 -9.95 -22.20
N HIS A 517 -1.74 -11.17 -21.92
CA HIS A 517 -2.58 -12.36 -21.94
C HIS A 517 -3.43 -12.46 -20.66
N ILE A 518 -4.34 -13.43 -20.63
CA ILE A 518 -5.08 -13.78 -19.41
C ILE A 518 -4.07 -14.43 -18.44
N ASP A 519 -3.53 -13.63 -17.55
CA ASP A 519 -2.46 -13.98 -16.64
C ASP A 519 -3.02 -14.10 -15.22
N ILE A 520 -3.27 -15.33 -14.79
CA ILE A 520 -3.83 -15.63 -13.48
C ILE A 520 -2.81 -16.42 -12.68
N HIS A 521 -2.54 -15.95 -11.46
CA HIS A 521 -1.66 -16.63 -10.54
C HIS A 521 -2.45 -17.54 -9.62
N THR A 522 -1.94 -18.76 -9.45
CA THR A 522 -2.46 -19.79 -8.53
C THR A 522 -1.30 -20.38 -7.74
N PRO A 523 -1.55 -20.96 -6.55
CA PRO A 523 -0.54 -21.70 -5.82
C PRO A 523 0.19 -22.73 -6.69
N HIS A 524 1.50 -22.87 -6.50
CA HIS A 524 2.28 -23.83 -7.26
C HIS A 524 2.18 -25.23 -6.62
N PRO A 525 1.66 -26.26 -7.32
CA PRO A 525 1.35 -27.54 -6.71
C PRO A 525 2.56 -28.27 -6.12
N ASP A 526 3.75 -28.09 -6.71
CA ASP A 526 4.96 -28.78 -6.27
C ASP A 526 5.62 -28.14 -5.05
N PHE A 527 5.45 -26.82 -4.87
CA PHE A 527 6.05 -26.07 -3.76
C PHE A 527 5.10 -25.92 -2.57
N ASP A 528 3.82 -25.74 -2.86
CA ASP A 528 2.79 -25.42 -1.87
C ASP A 528 2.02 -26.67 -1.38
N ALA A 529 2.46 -27.86 -1.75
CA ALA A 529 1.83 -29.10 -1.30
C ALA A 529 1.82 -29.18 0.24
N GLY A 530 0.61 -29.30 0.82
CA GLY A 530 0.40 -29.36 2.27
C GLY A 530 0.46 -28.00 2.99
N LEU A 531 0.50 -26.87 2.25
CA LEU A 531 0.56 -25.52 2.82
C LEU A 531 -0.72 -24.72 2.55
N LYS A 532 -1.88 -25.38 2.51
CA LYS A 532 -3.16 -24.70 2.23
C LYS A 532 -3.38 -23.51 3.17
N GLY A 533 -3.57 -22.31 2.58
CA GLY A 533 -3.74 -21.05 3.29
C GLY A 533 -2.42 -20.39 3.73
N GLU A 534 -1.29 -21.06 3.50
CA GLU A 534 0.06 -20.58 3.81
C GLU A 534 1.01 -20.79 2.61
N GLU A 535 0.45 -20.82 1.41
CA GLU A 535 1.18 -20.92 0.14
C GLU A 535 2.14 -19.73 -0.01
N PHE A 536 3.28 -19.95 -0.65
CA PHE A 536 4.32 -18.93 -0.78
C PHE A 536 4.95 -18.84 -2.18
N ILE A 537 4.56 -19.71 -3.10
CA ILE A 537 4.99 -19.69 -4.50
C ILE A 537 3.78 -19.76 -5.42
N SER A 538 3.74 -18.90 -6.44
CA SER A 538 2.74 -18.97 -7.49
C SER A 538 3.28 -19.56 -8.79
N ARG A 539 2.38 -20.10 -9.58
CA ARG A 539 2.56 -20.27 -11.02
C ARG A 539 1.59 -19.35 -11.77
N ALA A 540 2.06 -18.73 -12.83
CA ALA A 540 1.20 -18.03 -13.75
C ALA A 540 0.53 -19.05 -14.69
N THR A 541 -0.79 -19.07 -14.72
CA THR A 541 -1.55 -19.84 -15.70
C THR A 541 -1.78 -18.90 -16.88
N THR A 542 -0.84 -18.89 -17.82
CA THR A 542 -0.95 -18.10 -19.04
C THR A 542 -1.69 -18.92 -20.11
N GLY A 543 -2.49 -18.23 -20.92
CA GLY A 543 -2.98 -18.83 -22.14
C GLY A 543 -4.22 -19.69 -22.03
N THR A 544 -5.12 -19.44 -21.11
CA THR A 544 -6.48 -20.02 -21.16
C THR A 544 -7.24 -19.55 -22.41
N GLY A 545 -6.73 -19.90 -23.61
CA GLY A 545 -7.38 -19.69 -24.89
C GLY A 545 -7.24 -18.27 -25.49
N PHE A 546 -6.46 -17.38 -24.89
CA PHE A 546 -6.17 -16.05 -25.44
C PHE A 546 -4.72 -15.97 -25.91
N ALA A 547 -4.51 -16.12 -27.23
CA ALA A 547 -3.25 -15.76 -27.86
C ALA A 547 -3.33 -14.28 -28.26
N TYR A 548 -2.44 -13.45 -27.72
CA TYR A 548 -2.34 -12.06 -28.12
C TYR A 548 -1.96 -11.95 -29.61
N GLN A 549 -2.86 -11.44 -30.42
CA GLN A 549 -2.65 -11.21 -31.86
C GLN A 549 -2.70 -9.72 -32.23
N GLY A 550 -2.59 -8.84 -31.26
CA GLY A 550 -2.71 -7.39 -31.41
C GLY A 550 -3.46 -6.79 -30.21
N PRO A 551 -3.55 -5.47 -30.11
CA PRO A 551 -4.19 -4.83 -28.97
C PRO A 551 -5.69 -5.13 -28.94
N TYR A 552 -6.18 -5.60 -27.78
CA TYR A 552 -7.61 -5.66 -27.50
C TYR A 552 -8.06 -4.34 -26.87
N TRP A 553 -9.04 -3.67 -27.49
CA TRP A 553 -9.54 -2.38 -27.02
C TRP A 553 -10.68 -2.54 -26.05
N ALA A 554 -10.38 -2.36 -24.76
CA ALA A 554 -11.33 -2.48 -23.66
C ALA A 554 -12.24 -1.24 -23.54
N PRO A 555 -13.51 -1.42 -23.11
CA PRO A 555 -14.51 -0.35 -23.17
C PRO A 555 -14.35 0.69 -22.06
N TYR A 556 -14.70 1.95 -22.35
CA TYR A 556 -14.76 3.05 -21.39
C TYR A 556 -15.72 2.76 -20.23
N ARG A 557 -16.81 2.04 -20.47
CA ARG A 557 -17.81 1.67 -19.48
C ARG A 557 -17.30 0.79 -18.32
N CYS A 558 -16.05 0.34 -18.38
CA CYS A 558 -15.35 -0.30 -17.26
C CYS A 558 -14.67 0.70 -16.32
N LEU A 559 -14.60 2.00 -16.66
CA LEU A 559 -13.79 3.01 -15.98
C LEU A 559 -14.61 3.97 -15.10
N TYR A 560 -15.87 3.66 -14.81
CA TYR A 560 -16.70 4.43 -13.89
C TYR A 560 -17.68 3.52 -13.14
N SER A 561 -18.07 3.95 -11.94
CA SER A 561 -19.03 3.21 -11.11
C SER A 561 -20.44 3.27 -11.69
N ARG A 562 -21.15 2.12 -11.68
CA ARG A 562 -22.53 2.02 -12.17
C ARG A 562 -23.56 2.68 -11.24
N ASN A 563 -23.25 2.83 -9.95
CA ASN A 563 -24.17 3.34 -8.92
C ASN A 563 -23.67 4.58 -8.16
N VAL A 564 -22.39 4.98 -8.31
CA VAL A 564 -21.87 6.24 -7.76
C VAL A 564 -21.57 7.20 -8.91
N ALA A 565 -22.45 8.19 -9.09
CA ALA A 565 -22.60 8.96 -10.33
C ALA A 565 -21.41 9.88 -10.69
N ASN A 566 -20.49 10.15 -9.76
CA ASN A 566 -19.30 10.99 -9.97
C ASN A 566 -17.99 10.28 -9.64
N LEU A 567 -17.98 8.94 -9.67
CA LEU A 567 -16.82 8.12 -9.40
C LEU A 567 -16.29 7.48 -10.67
N PHE A 568 -15.06 7.82 -11.02
CA PHE A 568 -14.21 7.11 -11.99
C PHE A 568 -13.36 6.05 -11.27
N MET A 569 -12.79 5.14 -12.04
CA MET A 569 -11.84 4.13 -11.56
C MET A 569 -10.80 3.81 -12.62
N ALA A 570 -9.54 3.60 -12.20
CA ALA A 570 -8.46 3.20 -13.09
C ALA A 570 -7.41 2.39 -12.34
N GLY A 571 -7.02 1.25 -12.90
CA GLY A 571 -6.07 0.34 -12.28
C GLY A 571 -6.61 -1.07 -12.14
N ARG A 572 -6.23 -1.77 -11.07
CA ARG A 572 -6.66 -3.15 -10.78
C ARG A 572 -8.13 -3.25 -10.33
N ASP A 573 -8.69 -2.14 -9.92
CA ASP A 573 -10.01 -2.00 -9.31
C ASP A 573 -11.13 -1.63 -10.29
N ILE A 574 -10.85 -1.64 -11.60
CA ILE A 574 -11.86 -1.41 -12.63
C ILE A 574 -12.88 -2.56 -12.74
N SER A 575 -13.92 -2.34 -13.55
CA SER A 575 -15.02 -3.30 -13.72
C SER A 575 -14.64 -4.47 -14.61
N VAL A 576 -14.11 -5.51 -14.00
CA VAL A 576 -13.69 -6.75 -14.68
C VAL A 576 -13.99 -7.97 -13.82
N THR A 577 -14.17 -9.14 -14.46
CA THR A 577 -14.11 -10.43 -13.78
C THR A 577 -12.67 -10.76 -13.38
N ARG A 578 -12.48 -11.80 -12.56
CA ARG A 578 -11.13 -12.31 -12.19
C ARG A 578 -10.28 -12.60 -13.43
N GLU A 579 -10.82 -13.31 -14.42
CA GLU A 579 -10.09 -13.60 -15.66
C GLU A 579 -9.84 -12.33 -16.50
N GLY A 580 -10.85 -11.45 -16.58
CA GLY A 580 -10.72 -10.17 -17.27
C GLY A 580 -9.66 -9.26 -16.66
N LEU A 581 -9.34 -9.44 -15.36
CA LEU A 581 -8.28 -8.70 -14.68
C LEU A 581 -6.89 -9.04 -15.24
N GLY A 582 -6.64 -10.29 -15.64
CA GLY A 582 -5.34 -10.74 -16.15
C GLY A 582 -4.74 -9.82 -17.21
N PRO A 583 -5.41 -9.56 -18.34
CA PRO A 583 -4.91 -8.69 -19.41
C PRO A 583 -4.80 -7.21 -19.05
N VAL A 584 -5.57 -6.71 -18.07
CA VAL A 584 -5.69 -5.28 -17.80
C VAL A 584 -4.81 -4.77 -16.67
N ARG A 585 -4.40 -5.65 -15.74
CA ARG A 585 -3.68 -5.25 -14.51
C ARG A 585 -2.22 -4.85 -14.70
N VAL A 586 -1.62 -5.06 -15.86
CA VAL A 586 -0.25 -4.63 -16.14
C VAL A 586 -0.15 -3.11 -16.15
N MET A 587 0.90 -2.58 -15.54
CA MET A 587 0.92 -1.18 -15.12
C MET A 587 0.87 -0.16 -16.26
N ARG A 588 1.42 -0.48 -17.45
CA ARG A 588 1.27 0.43 -18.60
C ARG A 588 -0.18 0.50 -19.08
N THR A 589 -0.90 -0.63 -19.08
CA THR A 589 -2.35 -0.63 -19.38
C THR A 589 -3.12 0.17 -18.33
N CYS A 590 -2.81 -0.01 -17.04
CA CYS A 590 -3.41 0.78 -15.96
C CYS A 590 -3.15 2.29 -16.13
N GLY A 591 -1.96 2.67 -16.57
CA GLY A 591 -1.64 4.08 -16.85
C GLY A 591 -2.47 4.66 -18.00
N MET A 592 -2.67 3.88 -19.07
CA MET A 592 -3.54 4.29 -20.18
C MET A 592 -5.01 4.46 -19.76
N MET A 593 -5.52 3.61 -18.85
CA MET A 593 -6.84 3.85 -18.22
C MET A 593 -6.89 5.21 -17.52
N GLY A 594 -5.82 5.55 -16.77
CA GLY A 594 -5.70 6.85 -16.11
C GLY A 594 -5.75 8.02 -17.11
N GLU A 595 -5.04 7.93 -18.25
CA GLU A 595 -5.11 8.96 -19.28
C GLU A 595 -6.53 9.18 -19.80
N ILE A 596 -7.29 8.09 -20.01
CA ILE A 596 -8.69 8.14 -20.42
C ILE A 596 -9.56 8.78 -19.35
N VAL A 597 -9.39 8.40 -18.09
CA VAL A 597 -10.14 8.99 -16.96
C VAL A 597 -9.91 10.50 -16.88
N GLY A 598 -8.67 10.97 -17.05
CA GLY A 598 -8.37 12.41 -17.06
C GLY A 598 -9.08 13.16 -18.21
N LYS A 599 -9.08 12.59 -19.40
CA LYS A 599 -9.79 13.14 -20.58
C LYS A 599 -11.31 13.15 -20.37
N ALA A 600 -11.87 12.06 -19.86
CA ALA A 600 -13.30 11.92 -19.56
C ALA A 600 -13.75 12.88 -18.44
N ALA A 601 -12.93 13.08 -17.42
CA ALA A 601 -13.21 14.05 -16.36
C ALA A 601 -13.28 15.48 -16.90
N TRP A 602 -12.41 15.86 -17.84
CA TRP A 602 -12.51 17.14 -18.52
C TRP A 602 -13.83 17.28 -19.27
N ILE A 603 -14.27 16.25 -20.02
CA ILE A 603 -15.58 16.27 -20.71
C ILE A 603 -16.70 16.46 -19.68
N CYS A 604 -16.65 15.75 -18.57
CA CYS A 604 -17.67 15.87 -17.52
C CYS A 604 -17.80 17.30 -16.98
N VAL A 605 -16.68 17.95 -16.69
CA VAL A 605 -16.67 19.34 -16.19
C VAL A 605 -17.12 20.30 -17.30
N ARG A 606 -16.55 20.18 -18.51
CA ARG A 606 -16.79 21.08 -19.64
C ARG A 606 -18.22 21.02 -20.14
N GLN A 607 -18.82 19.82 -20.16
CA GLN A 607 -20.16 19.56 -20.71
C GLN A 607 -21.24 19.43 -19.61
N ALA A 608 -20.88 19.70 -18.35
CA ALA A 608 -21.77 19.53 -17.19
C ALA A 608 -22.48 18.14 -17.20
N THR A 609 -21.73 17.07 -17.46
CA THR A 609 -22.26 15.71 -17.61
C THR A 609 -21.65 14.74 -16.57
N SER A 610 -22.17 13.52 -16.49
CA SER A 610 -21.64 12.46 -15.64
C SER A 610 -20.65 11.58 -16.44
N PRO A 611 -19.83 10.73 -15.75
CA PRO A 611 -19.04 9.70 -16.40
C PRO A 611 -19.83 8.84 -17.38
N ARG A 612 -21.03 8.37 -17.00
CA ARG A 612 -21.94 7.64 -17.88
C ARG A 612 -22.39 8.49 -19.06
N GLY A 613 -22.67 9.78 -18.84
CA GLY A 613 -23.08 10.72 -19.90
C GLY A 613 -21.99 10.96 -20.95
N VAL A 614 -20.71 10.73 -20.64
CA VAL A 614 -19.64 10.73 -21.65
C VAL A 614 -19.87 9.64 -22.68
N PHE A 615 -20.19 8.42 -22.25
CA PHE A 615 -20.54 7.33 -23.17
C PHE A 615 -21.82 7.63 -23.96
N GLU A 616 -22.86 8.09 -23.27
CA GLU A 616 -24.19 8.25 -23.88
C GLU A 616 -24.26 9.39 -24.91
N ARG A 617 -23.52 10.48 -24.70
CA ARG A 617 -23.71 11.73 -25.45
C ARG A 617 -22.43 12.36 -26.02
N HIS A 618 -21.25 11.97 -25.49
CA HIS A 618 -20.00 12.64 -25.81
C HIS A 618 -18.87 11.65 -26.18
N LEU A 619 -19.23 10.44 -26.64
CA LEU A 619 -18.25 9.41 -26.98
C LEU A 619 -17.31 9.87 -28.11
N GLU A 620 -17.83 10.56 -29.13
CA GLU A 620 -17.00 11.06 -30.23
C GLU A 620 -16.00 12.12 -29.76
N LEU A 621 -16.39 12.98 -28.81
CA LEU A 621 -15.47 13.94 -28.20
C LEU A 621 -14.35 13.22 -27.38
N LEU A 622 -14.68 12.12 -26.71
CA LEU A 622 -13.66 11.31 -26.05
C LEU A 622 -12.68 10.72 -27.07
N LYS A 623 -13.16 10.17 -28.18
CA LYS A 623 -12.32 9.65 -29.28
C LYS A 623 -11.42 10.72 -29.89
N GLU A 624 -11.94 11.95 -30.06
CA GLU A 624 -11.16 13.10 -30.51
C GLU A 624 -10.01 13.39 -29.52
N LEU A 625 -10.30 13.44 -28.21
CA LEU A 625 -9.27 13.65 -27.18
C LEU A 625 -8.24 12.51 -27.14
N MET A 626 -8.64 11.27 -27.43
CA MET A 626 -7.72 10.12 -27.48
C MET A 626 -6.70 10.25 -28.63
N SER A 627 -7.03 10.99 -29.67
CA SER A 627 -6.14 11.25 -30.82
C SER A 627 -5.16 12.41 -30.57
N GLN A 628 -5.28 13.12 -29.46
CA GLN A 628 -4.41 14.26 -29.12
C GLN A 628 -3.13 13.81 -28.40
N PRO A 629 -1.96 14.40 -28.72
CA PRO A 629 -0.71 14.11 -28.03
C PRO A 629 -0.81 14.30 -26.53
N GLY A 630 -0.19 13.42 -25.76
CA GLY A 630 -0.20 13.48 -24.29
C GLY A 630 0.45 14.75 -23.71
N ALA A 631 1.36 15.38 -24.47
CA ALA A 631 2.01 16.64 -24.09
C ALA A 631 1.15 17.89 -24.34
N ALA A 632 0.04 17.80 -25.09
CA ALA A 632 -0.86 18.91 -25.36
C ALA A 632 -1.51 19.44 -24.07
N ARG A 633 -1.65 20.77 -23.96
CA ARG A 633 -2.14 21.43 -22.74
C ARG A 633 -3.22 22.48 -23.01
N ARG A 634 -4.16 22.60 -22.08
CA ARG A 634 -5.13 23.69 -21.98
C ARG A 634 -4.82 24.54 -20.75
N PRO A 635 -4.79 25.87 -20.83
CA PRO A 635 -4.55 26.70 -19.65
C PRO A 635 -5.71 26.66 -18.64
N THR A 636 -6.94 26.42 -19.12
CA THR A 636 -8.17 26.28 -18.33
C THR A 636 -9.08 25.24 -19.00
N VAL A 637 -10.15 24.85 -18.32
CA VAL A 637 -11.18 23.92 -18.86
C VAL A 637 -11.73 24.40 -20.21
N ASP A 638 -11.93 25.71 -20.37
CA ASP A 638 -12.46 26.35 -21.59
C ASP A 638 -11.34 26.84 -22.54
N GLY A 639 -10.09 26.66 -22.15
CA GLY A 639 -8.94 27.15 -22.91
C GLY A 639 -8.71 26.37 -24.21
N THR A 640 -8.08 27.03 -25.15
CA THR A 640 -7.67 26.38 -26.43
C THR A 640 -6.53 25.40 -26.14
N LEU A 641 -6.58 24.24 -26.79
CA LEU A 641 -5.50 23.25 -26.72
C LEU A 641 -4.26 23.81 -27.42
N ALA A 642 -3.16 23.87 -26.71
CA ALA A 642 -1.85 24.19 -27.26
C ALA A 642 -1.03 22.90 -27.38
N LEU A 643 -0.39 22.72 -28.51
CA LEU A 643 0.66 21.72 -28.70
C LEU A 643 1.99 22.31 -28.22
N PRO A 644 2.88 21.48 -27.66
CA PRO A 644 4.19 21.93 -27.18
C PRO A 644 5.09 22.38 -28.33
#